data_17fb76944a8018ccab252671648fb848
#
_entry.id   17fb76944a8018ccab252671648fb848
#
_cell.length_a   1.000
_cell.length_b   1.000
_cell.length_c   1.000
_cell.angle_alpha   90.00
_cell.angle_beta   90.00
_cell.angle_gamma   90.00
#
_symmetry.space_group_name_H-M   'P 1'
#
loop_
_entity.id
_entity.type
_entity.pdbx_description
1 polymer ?
#
loop_
_entity_poly.entity_id
_entity_poly.type
_entity_poly.pdbx_seq_one_letter_code
_entity_poly.pdbx_strand_id
1 'polypeptide(L)'
;MGAGDGEENVIVAVRVRPFNDREKQRNAECVVEMPDGVRTGLRNPKNPKEDTKWFSYDYSYWSHDGYSTESNGYLSPEKGSNYVDQQQVFNDLGQGVLENAWKGYNCSLFAYGQTGSGKSYSIVGSKGNKGLVPMVCDELFKRIESSKGKENDNIEYQVSIAMFEIYFEKVRDLLTTKQQPKGGLKVREHPKTGFYVEDLTEVPVRSYKEIEAKIDEGTRNRSIAATNMNATSSRAHTIVKIQFNQKTAKAGGGSTTKTSMINLVDLAGSERQKDAGSQGNRLKEGIVINKSLTTLGRVIKALHEQQQSKKKGAVQVPYRDSVLTALLKNALGGNSKTIMLAAISPADVNYEETLSTLRFADRAKSIKTNAVVNESATERMIRELKEENQRLQGLITKGDGSGASQDELEQLRQQLEQNQREMENLEKTWQERLAEEQKKHGDVDHSLMEKRRQTTPHLWNLNEDPALTNVIVHFIENGENRIGNNQSDPPAQILLNGLSILAQHGILTCKDQKKFTLKPLNEAEILVNGKKVTDEADLQQNDRIFFGGNHLYVFANPKKKGSKNEKQITYDLAQREIAKNSGLELLNMGSKSKSDVILEEDLINLLPNVIRANNMSKELKRGVTFELILVPPEVNGNKEGLTEIWIKVHNEHEGTTFFWDKNRFMNRYYGMQEMYQNYAEGDTHWNMSSDRDPFYEPPEAEVIIGYVNVYLQSLAYMIELEDTFRIFDFQDSDMGQLAIAIIPCSVTGKDIRGDFVQEPEEMIGKNLAFKVRILAANGLPRRIEKSLCRYTFFDQPEVETATMSGTTAAYADEKLFSFKPVTKELLEYLKEGVLSISVWGQQRSRRRNSVTSAPKPPLSLASTPTSKSEAPKRKKSVKRKDSEDKKTSSKASSKPPVAAKAAASPAPTKKTLVKKKEKTEEGPKKTTKPRDPSRSKSRVRKSSSKASSPT
;
A
#
# COMPACT_ATOMS: atom_id res chain seq x y z
N MET A 1 22.61 -3.93 46.10
CA MET A 1 21.22 -3.61 45.77
C MET A 1 21.23 -2.14 45.37
N GLY A 2 21.39 -1.88 44.05
CA GLY A 2 21.30 -0.51 43.51
C GLY A 2 19.82 -0.13 43.46
N ALA A 3 19.53 1.13 43.74
CA ALA A 3 18.21 1.73 43.67
C ALA A 3 17.55 1.38 42.35
N GLY A 4 16.35 0.84 42.38
CA GLY A 4 15.57 0.53 41.19
C GLY A 4 15.28 1.83 40.43
N ASP A 5 15.80 1.94 39.21
CA ASP A 5 15.34 2.93 38.24
C ASP A 5 13.84 2.65 37.99
N GLY A 6 13.00 3.62 38.33
CA GLY A 6 11.55 3.48 38.33
C GLY A 6 10.98 3.31 36.90
N GLU A 7 9.76 2.79 36.85
CA GLU A 7 8.95 2.77 35.62
C GLU A 7 8.87 4.20 35.05
N GLU A 8 9.24 4.38 33.77
CA GLU A 8 9.14 5.66 33.07
C GLU A 8 8.09 5.56 31.96
N ASN A 9 7.37 6.63 31.71
CA ASN A 9 6.40 6.70 30.64
C ASN A 9 7.10 6.89 29.29
N VAL A 10 6.44 6.45 28.22
CA VAL A 10 6.85 6.78 26.85
C VAL A 10 6.70 8.30 26.65
N ILE A 11 7.76 8.95 26.17
CA ILE A 11 7.74 10.37 25.78
C ILE A 11 7.01 10.48 24.45
N VAL A 12 6.02 11.37 24.36
CA VAL A 12 5.24 11.57 23.14
C VAL A 12 5.36 13.00 22.65
N ALA A 13 5.85 13.15 21.43
CA ALA A 13 5.87 14.40 20.68
C ALA A 13 4.88 14.36 19.52
N VAL A 14 4.20 15.46 19.25
CA VAL A 14 3.35 15.64 18.08
C VAL A 14 3.95 16.73 17.20
N ARG A 15 4.00 16.51 15.89
CA ARG A 15 4.53 17.48 14.93
C ARG A 15 3.57 17.68 13.77
N VAL A 16 3.16 18.93 13.53
CA VAL A 16 2.38 19.32 12.36
C VAL A 16 3.32 19.84 11.26
N ARG A 17 3.13 19.34 10.01
CA ARG A 17 3.93 19.77 8.85
C ARG A 17 3.31 20.96 8.10
N PRO A 18 4.03 21.61 7.18
CA PRO A 18 3.45 22.55 6.22
C PRO A 18 2.43 21.88 5.31
N PHE A 19 1.56 22.69 4.68
CA PHE A 19 0.76 22.20 3.56
C PHE A 19 1.66 21.70 2.43
N ASN A 20 1.32 20.54 1.88
CA ASN A 20 1.91 20.08 0.64
C ASN A 20 1.28 20.82 -0.57
N ASP A 21 1.85 20.65 -1.76
CA ASP A 21 1.39 21.37 -2.95
C ASP A 21 -0.05 21.01 -3.34
N ARG A 22 -0.49 19.78 -3.06
CA ARG A 22 -1.86 19.33 -3.30
C ARG A 22 -2.84 20.03 -2.37
N GLU A 23 -2.52 20.11 -1.09
CA GLU A 23 -3.33 20.81 -0.09
C GLU A 23 -3.44 22.31 -0.39
N LYS A 24 -2.34 22.94 -0.86
CA LYS A 24 -2.34 24.33 -1.34
C LYS A 24 -3.23 24.51 -2.57
N GLN A 25 -3.17 23.61 -3.54
CA GLN A 25 -4.02 23.66 -4.75
C GLN A 25 -5.51 23.50 -4.44
N ARG A 26 -5.85 22.75 -3.38
CA ARG A 26 -7.21 22.59 -2.87
C ARG A 26 -7.71 23.76 -2.02
N ASN A 27 -6.86 24.73 -1.73
CA ASN A 27 -7.12 25.77 -0.72
C ASN A 27 -7.57 25.14 0.62
N ALA A 28 -6.85 24.10 1.07
CA ALA A 28 -7.16 23.42 2.32
C ALA A 28 -7.02 24.37 3.51
N GLU A 29 -7.88 24.22 4.50
CA GLU A 29 -7.85 24.98 5.74
C GLU A 29 -7.02 24.27 6.80
N CYS A 30 -6.27 25.04 7.60
CA CYS A 30 -5.59 24.50 8.76
C CYS A 30 -6.56 24.27 9.90
N VAL A 31 -6.69 23.01 10.34
CA VAL A 31 -7.59 22.59 11.43
C VAL A 31 -6.85 22.27 12.73
N VAL A 32 -5.52 22.46 12.76
CA VAL A 32 -4.65 22.18 13.89
C VAL A 32 -4.23 23.47 14.58
N GLU A 33 -4.15 23.45 15.92
CA GLU A 33 -3.70 24.56 16.75
C GLU A 33 -2.68 24.05 17.80
N MET A 34 -1.57 24.76 17.99
CA MET A 34 -0.53 24.43 19.00
C MET A 34 -0.06 25.72 19.74
N PRO A 35 -0.78 26.14 20.78
CA PRO A 35 -0.55 27.46 21.38
C PRO A 35 0.67 27.54 22.32
N ASP A 36 1.12 26.46 22.93
CA ASP A 36 2.06 26.46 24.06
C ASP A 36 3.17 25.40 23.97
N GLY A 37 3.33 24.74 22.81
CA GLY A 37 4.35 23.69 22.65
C GLY A 37 4.09 22.36 23.37
N VAL A 38 2.95 22.24 24.07
CA VAL A 38 2.54 21.03 24.83
C VAL A 38 1.16 20.55 24.40
N ARG A 39 0.23 21.44 24.04
CA ARG A 39 -1.12 21.10 23.66
C ARG A 39 -1.31 21.16 22.15
N THR A 40 -2.06 20.20 21.64
CA THR A 40 -2.51 20.16 20.24
C THR A 40 -4.04 20.16 20.21
N GLY A 41 -4.62 21.18 19.59
CA GLY A 41 -6.05 21.31 19.31
C GLY A 41 -6.38 20.85 17.91
N LEU A 42 -7.55 20.24 17.73
CA LEU A 42 -8.08 19.81 16.43
C LEU A 42 -9.53 20.27 16.27
N ARG A 43 -9.79 21.16 15.33
CA ARG A 43 -11.10 21.71 14.99
C ARG A 43 -11.81 20.85 13.96
N ASN A 44 -13.11 20.58 14.17
CA ASN A 44 -13.91 19.79 13.25
C ASN A 44 -14.39 20.64 12.05
N PRO A 45 -13.90 20.42 10.81
CA PRO A 45 -14.30 21.22 9.66
C PRO A 45 -15.76 21.00 9.24
N LYS A 46 -16.33 19.82 9.53
CA LYS A 46 -17.75 19.49 9.20
C LYS A 46 -18.72 20.05 10.21
N ASN A 47 -18.28 20.36 11.43
CA ASN A 47 -19.12 20.94 12.46
C ASN A 47 -18.36 22.08 13.18
N PRO A 48 -18.31 23.29 12.60
CA PRO A 48 -17.58 24.43 13.18
C PRO A 48 -18.11 24.89 14.54
N LYS A 49 -19.29 24.41 14.97
CA LYS A 49 -19.88 24.70 16.27
C LYS A 49 -19.43 23.74 17.36
N GLU A 50 -18.77 22.64 17.00
CA GLU A 50 -18.19 21.69 17.95
C GLU A 50 -16.91 22.28 18.55
N ASP A 51 -16.74 22.14 19.88
CA ASP A 51 -15.55 22.62 20.57
C ASP A 51 -14.28 21.95 20.01
N THR A 52 -13.19 22.70 19.95
CA THR A 52 -11.86 22.17 19.58
C THR A 52 -11.47 21.04 20.50
N LYS A 53 -11.09 19.89 19.93
CA LYS A 53 -10.62 18.73 20.69
C LYS A 53 -9.17 18.92 21.08
N TRP A 54 -8.90 19.03 22.38
CA TRP A 54 -7.57 19.24 22.93
C TRP A 54 -6.92 17.95 23.43
N PHE A 55 -5.62 17.81 23.13
CA PHE A 55 -4.74 16.75 23.57
C PHE A 55 -3.48 17.36 24.18
N SER A 56 -2.90 16.74 25.22
CA SER A 56 -1.68 17.22 25.88
C SER A 56 -0.56 16.17 25.78
N TYR A 57 0.57 16.59 25.24
CA TYR A 57 1.74 15.74 25.01
C TYR A 57 2.95 16.28 25.76
N ASP A 58 4.10 15.62 25.63
CA ASP A 58 5.34 16.12 26.20
C ASP A 58 5.90 17.26 25.33
N TYR A 59 5.68 17.17 24.00
CA TYR A 59 6.00 18.21 23.03
C TYR A 59 4.93 18.29 21.93
N SER A 60 4.60 19.52 21.52
CA SER A 60 3.74 19.83 20.37
C SER A 60 4.48 20.81 19.46
N TYR A 61 4.99 20.33 18.32
CA TYR A 61 5.85 21.08 17.41
C TYR A 61 5.05 21.69 16.27
N TRP A 62 5.00 23.03 16.24
CA TRP A 62 4.46 23.78 15.13
C TRP A 62 5.52 23.89 14.04
N SER A 63 5.43 23.08 12.99
CA SER A 63 6.28 23.12 11.82
C SER A 63 5.47 23.42 10.55
N HIS A 64 4.33 24.13 10.67
CA HIS A 64 3.40 24.38 9.58
C HIS A 64 3.79 25.61 8.74
N ASP A 65 3.99 26.72 9.37
CA ASP A 65 4.36 28.01 8.77
C ASP A 65 5.30 28.80 9.68
N GLY A 66 5.69 30.04 9.27
CA GLY A 66 6.59 30.89 10.03
C GLY A 66 8.06 30.53 9.85
N TYR A 67 8.44 30.01 8.67
CA TYR A 67 9.81 29.68 8.34
C TYR A 67 10.29 30.39 7.08
N SER A 68 11.60 30.62 7.01
CA SER A 68 12.31 31.08 5.80
C SER A 68 13.20 29.96 5.27
N THR A 69 13.39 29.93 3.94
CA THR A 69 14.26 28.92 3.30
C THR A 69 15.62 29.53 3.02
N GLU A 70 16.66 28.98 3.63
CA GLU A 70 18.04 29.40 3.42
C GLU A 70 18.58 28.96 2.05
N SER A 71 19.73 29.49 1.66
CA SER A 71 20.37 29.18 0.38
C SER A 71 20.75 27.71 0.19
N ASN A 72 21.00 27.00 1.29
CA ASN A 72 21.28 25.54 1.33
C ASN A 72 20.00 24.68 1.33
N GLY A 73 18.80 25.31 1.37
CA GLY A 73 17.51 24.66 1.45
C GLY A 73 17.05 24.33 2.88
N TYR A 74 17.78 24.76 3.91
CA TYR A 74 17.36 24.62 5.30
C TYR A 74 16.16 25.51 5.61
N LEU A 75 15.21 25.00 6.40
CA LEU A 75 14.03 25.74 6.85
C LEU A 75 14.28 26.27 8.26
N SER A 76 14.61 27.55 8.37
CA SER A 76 14.89 28.21 9.65
C SER A 76 13.69 29.01 10.15
N PRO A 77 13.48 29.10 11.49
CA PRO A 77 12.40 29.91 12.07
C PRO A 77 12.53 31.38 11.69
N GLU A 78 11.44 32.02 11.30
CA GLU A 78 11.38 33.47 11.17
C GLU A 78 11.41 34.14 12.54
N LYS A 79 11.90 35.37 12.58
CA LYS A 79 12.04 36.10 13.85
C LYS A 79 10.67 36.29 14.51
N GLY A 80 10.51 35.71 15.69
CA GLY A 80 9.29 35.78 16.48
C GLY A 80 8.18 34.78 16.11
N SER A 81 8.47 33.86 15.20
CA SER A 81 7.56 32.76 14.89
C SER A 81 7.68 31.62 15.92
N ASN A 82 6.66 30.80 15.99
CA ASN A 82 6.64 29.56 16.80
C ASN A 82 7.07 28.33 16.00
N TYR A 83 7.66 28.52 14.82
CA TYR A 83 8.11 27.42 13.96
C TYR A 83 9.21 26.62 14.64
N VAL A 84 9.04 25.29 14.63
CA VAL A 84 10.02 24.34 15.18
C VAL A 84 10.72 23.61 14.04
N ASP A 85 12.03 23.84 13.91
CA ASP A 85 12.89 23.26 12.90
C ASP A 85 13.42 21.86 13.29
N GLN A 86 14.25 21.26 12.43
CA GLN A 86 14.88 19.96 12.69
C GLN A 86 15.87 20.00 13.86
N GLN A 87 16.58 21.13 14.03
CA GLN A 87 17.56 21.28 15.10
C GLN A 87 16.87 21.28 16.47
N GLN A 88 15.75 21.99 16.62
CA GLN A 88 15.00 22.00 17.88
C GLN A 88 14.44 20.63 18.21
N VAL A 89 13.86 19.92 17.20
CA VAL A 89 13.37 18.54 17.43
C VAL A 89 14.50 17.61 17.86
N PHE A 90 15.70 17.78 17.29
CA PHE A 90 16.88 17.01 17.72
C PHE A 90 17.32 17.37 19.13
N ASN A 91 17.34 18.66 19.48
CA ASN A 91 17.70 19.11 20.84
C ASN A 91 16.79 18.50 21.90
N ASP A 92 15.47 18.46 21.63
CA ASP A 92 14.48 17.96 22.60
C ASP A 92 14.44 16.42 22.66
N LEU A 93 14.54 15.73 21.53
CA LEU A 93 14.37 14.28 21.44
C LEU A 93 15.68 13.52 21.24
N GLY A 94 16.49 13.97 20.27
CA GLY A 94 17.72 13.29 19.85
C GLY A 94 18.81 13.33 20.90
N GLN A 95 18.98 14.47 21.60
CA GLN A 95 19.94 14.60 22.69
C GLN A 95 19.63 13.63 23.82
N GLY A 96 18.34 13.51 24.19
CA GLY A 96 17.91 12.57 25.23
C GLY A 96 18.16 11.10 24.87
N VAL A 97 18.02 10.73 23.58
CA VAL A 97 18.41 9.38 23.09
C VAL A 97 19.90 9.13 23.33
N LEU A 98 20.77 10.10 22.98
CA LEU A 98 22.22 9.98 23.15
C LEU A 98 22.66 9.95 24.61
N GLU A 99 22.08 10.80 25.45
CA GLU A 99 22.38 10.80 26.89
C GLU A 99 22.03 9.47 27.57
N ASN A 100 20.87 8.91 27.22
CA ASN A 100 20.45 7.62 27.73
C ASN A 100 21.34 6.48 27.20
N ALA A 101 21.69 6.52 25.91
CA ALA A 101 22.61 5.56 25.31
C ALA A 101 24.00 5.62 25.97
N TRP A 102 24.49 6.81 26.28
CA TRP A 102 25.77 7.00 26.97
C TRP A 102 25.76 6.43 28.39
N LYS A 103 24.61 6.47 29.06
CA LYS A 103 24.40 5.84 30.37
C LYS A 103 24.29 4.32 30.28
N GLY A 104 24.12 3.73 29.10
CA GLY A 104 23.99 2.29 28.85
C GLY A 104 22.55 1.78 28.77
N TYR A 105 21.55 2.67 28.62
CA TYR A 105 20.16 2.28 28.37
C TYR A 105 19.93 1.96 26.89
N ASN A 106 19.03 1.04 26.61
CA ASN A 106 18.44 0.93 25.27
C ASN A 106 17.48 2.08 25.02
N CYS A 107 17.50 2.60 23.79
CA CYS A 107 16.67 3.71 23.36
C CYS A 107 15.90 3.34 22.10
N SER A 108 14.64 3.75 22.01
CA SER A 108 13.82 3.56 20.82
C SER A 108 13.06 4.84 20.51
N LEU A 109 13.17 5.31 19.27
CA LEU A 109 12.41 6.44 18.75
C LEU A 109 11.68 5.98 17.50
N PHE A 110 10.35 6.12 17.46
CA PHE A 110 9.57 5.74 16.30
C PHE A 110 8.61 6.84 15.88
N ALA A 111 8.52 7.06 14.56
CA ALA A 111 7.59 8.00 13.95
C ALA A 111 6.32 7.28 13.51
N TYR A 112 5.15 7.86 13.83
CA TYR A 112 3.82 7.33 13.52
C TYR A 112 2.95 8.42 12.88
N GLY A 113 2.08 8.06 11.96
CA GLY A 113 1.13 8.96 11.29
C GLY A 113 0.81 8.49 9.88
N GLN A 114 -0.14 9.15 9.22
CA GLN A 114 -0.54 8.83 7.85
C GLN A 114 0.60 9.01 6.83
N THR A 115 0.45 8.44 5.65
CA THR A 115 1.34 8.69 4.51
C THR A 115 1.36 10.18 4.20
N GLY A 116 2.57 10.73 3.96
CA GLY A 116 2.76 12.15 3.68
C GLY A 116 2.61 13.08 4.89
N SER A 117 2.48 12.60 6.13
CA SER A 117 2.41 13.43 7.34
C SER A 117 3.75 14.00 7.82
N GLY A 118 4.87 13.58 7.24
CA GLY A 118 6.21 14.07 7.61
C GLY A 118 7.04 13.15 8.50
N LYS A 119 6.68 11.85 8.63
CA LYS A 119 7.46 10.83 9.37
C LYS A 119 8.91 10.76 8.89
N SER A 120 9.08 10.42 7.62
CA SER A 120 10.41 10.26 7.00
C SER A 120 11.21 11.57 6.98
N TYR A 121 10.53 12.73 6.82
CA TYR A 121 11.18 14.04 6.96
C TYR A 121 11.75 14.25 8.35
N SER A 122 11.04 13.85 9.40
CA SER A 122 11.52 14.01 10.78
C SER A 122 12.63 13.00 11.13
N ILE A 123 12.54 11.76 10.63
CA ILE A 123 13.50 10.68 10.95
C ILE A 123 14.73 10.73 10.07
N VAL A 124 14.57 10.79 8.73
CA VAL A 124 15.66 10.74 7.76
C VAL A 124 16.06 12.14 7.31
N GLY A 125 15.06 13.01 7.07
CA GLY A 125 15.27 14.35 6.56
C GLY A 125 15.16 14.46 5.04
N SER A 126 15.42 15.64 4.52
CA SER A 126 15.49 15.91 3.08
C SER A 126 16.43 17.08 2.78
N LYS A 127 17.27 16.94 1.74
CA LYS A 127 18.20 17.97 1.27
C LYS A 127 18.94 18.69 2.42
N GLY A 128 18.81 20.01 2.57
CA GLY A 128 19.44 20.78 3.63
C GLY A 128 18.94 20.49 5.07
N ASN A 129 17.84 19.75 5.22
CA ASN A 129 17.18 19.49 6.50
C ASN A 129 17.44 18.06 6.98
N LYS A 130 18.58 17.82 7.67
CA LYS A 130 18.89 16.51 8.24
C LYS A 130 17.83 16.08 9.25
N GLY A 131 17.43 14.81 9.23
CA GLY A 131 16.53 14.22 10.20
C GLY A 131 17.23 13.71 11.45
N LEU A 132 16.46 13.12 12.36
CA LEU A 132 16.97 12.62 13.64
C LEU A 132 18.04 11.54 13.48
N VAL A 133 17.95 10.64 12.49
CA VAL A 133 18.94 9.57 12.27
C VAL A 133 20.33 10.16 11.96
N PRO A 134 20.53 10.96 10.92
CA PRO A 134 21.84 11.51 10.63
C PRO A 134 22.34 12.47 11.73
N MET A 135 21.45 13.20 12.44
CA MET A 135 21.86 14.09 13.54
C MET A 135 22.33 13.31 14.77
N VAL A 136 21.63 12.23 15.14
CA VAL A 136 22.04 11.33 16.23
C VAL A 136 23.38 10.68 15.92
N CYS A 137 23.59 10.22 14.67
CA CYS A 137 24.85 9.62 14.25
C CYS A 137 26.02 10.64 14.31
N ASP A 138 25.80 11.85 13.80
CA ASP A 138 26.81 12.92 13.78
C ASP A 138 27.24 13.30 15.21
N GLU A 139 26.27 13.54 16.08
CA GLU A 139 26.52 13.92 17.47
C GLU A 139 27.15 12.77 18.27
N LEU A 140 26.76 11.50 18.01
CA LEU A 140 27.38 10.33 18.64
C LEU A 140 28.90 10.30 18.40
N PHE A 141 29.31 10.47 17.14
CA PHE A 141 30.73 10.45 16.80
C PHE A 141 31.48 11.70 17.28
N LYS A 142 30.84 12.88 17.28
CA LYS A 142 31.42 14.08 17.91
C LYS A 142 31.68 13.89 19.39
N ARG A 143 30.75 13.26 20.13
CA ARG A 143 30.95 12.94 21.57
C ARG A 143 32.07 11.92 21.78
N ILE A 144 32.14 10.88 20.94
CA ILE A 144 33.22 9.90 20.98
C ILE A 144 34.58 10.58 20.77
N GLU A 145 34.69 11.46 19.76
CA GLU A 145 35.94 12.19 19.48
C GLU A 145 36.29 13.15 20.62
N SER A 146 35.33 13.86 21.17
CA SER A 146 35.52 14.78 22.30
C SER A 146 35.93 14.07 23.60
N SER A 147 35.66 12.77 23.71
CA SER A 147 35.97 11.94 24.87
C SER A 147 37.38 11.34 24.80
N LYS A 148 37.98 11.32 23.60
CA LYS A 148 39.39 10.90 23.41
C LYS A 148 40.30 12.00 23.93
N GLY A 149 41.24 11.62 24.80
CA GLY A 149 42.25 12.55 25.38
C GLY A 149 41.86 13.30 26.65
N LYS A 150 40.67 13.01 27.22
CA LYS A 150 40.34 13.42 28.61
C LYS A 150 40.43 12.19 29.48
N GLU A 151 40.95 12.25 30.71
CA GLU A 151 41.10 11.20 31.76
C GLU A 151 40.51 9.78 31.55
N ASN A 152 39.90 9.51 30.37
CA ASN A 152 39.15 8.31 29.95
C ASN A 152 39.91 7.46 28.92
N ASP A 153 41.23 7.49 28.86
CA ASP A 153 42.05 6.68 27.92
C ASP A 153 41.84 5.16 28.06
N ASN A 154 41.11 4.73 29.09
CA ASN A 154 40.78 3.33 29.32
C ASN A 154 39.41 2.89 28.71
N ILE A 155 38.72 3.73 27.93
CA ILE A 155 37.43 3.38 27.35
C ILE A 155 37.56 3.22 25.82
N GLU A 156 37.33 2.02 25.33
CA GLU A 156 37.17 1.73 23.90
C GLU A 156 35.72 1.86 23.51
N TYR A 157 35.44 2.71 22.50
CA TYR A 157 34.09 2.89 21.92
C TYR A 157 33.94 2.07 20.63
N GLN A 158 32.86 1.26 20.56
CA GLN A 158 32.57 0.43 19.41
C GLN A 158 31.14 0.73 18.96
N VAL A 159 30.97 1.06 17.67
CA VAL A 159 29.68 1.38 17.07
C VAL A 159 29.43 0.46 15.89
N SER A 160 28.26 -0.20 15.82
CA SER A 160 27.80 -0.93 14.64
C SER A 160 26.41 -0.46 14.23
N ILE A 161 26.12 -0.59 12.95
CA ILE A 161 24.83 -0.25 12.35
C ILE A 161 24.26 -1.47 11.64
N ALA A 162 22.93 -1.66 11.79
CA ALA A 162 22.12 -2.51 10.93
C ALA A 162 20.94 -1.70 10.42
N MET A 163 20.51 -1.95 9.19
CA MET A 163 19.35 -1.32 8.59
C MET A 163 18.50 -2.37 7.89
N PHE A 164 17.21 -2.42 8.22
CA PHE A 164 16.30 -3.39 7.63
C PHE A 164 14.90 -2.82 7.50
N GLU A 165 14.10 -3.44 6.63
CA GLU A 165 12.69 -3.10 6.47
C GLU A 165 11.78 -4.29 6.80
N ILE A 166 10.57 -3.97 7.24
CA ILE A 166 9.49 -4.94 7.42
C ILE A 166 8.41 -4.63 6.40
N TYR A 167 8.21 -5.55 5.47
CA TYR A 167 7.21 -5.44 4.42
C TYR A 167 6.45 -6.77 4.29
N PHE A 168 5.12 -6.75 4.35
CA PHE A 168 4.26 -7.95 4.39
C PHE A 168 4.70 -8.99 5.44
N GLU A 169 5.00 -8.54 6.67
CA GLU A 169 5.46 -9.39 7.76
C GLU A 169 6.79 -10.14 7.46
N LYS A 170 7.53 -9.72 6.45
CA LYS A 170 8.87 -10.24 6.09
C LYS A 170 9.93 -9.21 6.41
N VAL A 171 11.01 -9.67 7.04
CA VAL A 171 12.17 -8.80 7.33
C VAL A 171 13.16 -8.89 6.18
N ARG A 172 13.60 -7.73 5.68
CA ARG A 172 14.63 -7.60 4.65
C ARG A 172 15.79 -6.79 5.18
N ASP A 173 16.96 -7.33 5.06
CA ASP A 173 18.21 -6.66 5.36
C ASP A 173 18.57 -5.68 4.23
N LEU A 174 18.81 -4.43 4.56
CA LEU A 174 19.15 -3.38 3.59
C LEU A 174 20.68 -3.17 3.42
N LEU A 175 21.49 -3.82 4.25
CA LEU A 175 22.95 -3.72 4.20
C LEU A 175 23.66 -4.99 3.71
N THR A 176 22.91 -6.07 3.47
CA THR A 176 23.50 -7.31 3.00
C THR A 176 23.81 -7.26 1.50
N THR A 177 24.97 -7.80 1.13
CA THR A 177 25.35 -8.07 -0.27
C THR A 177 24.98 -9.49 -0.71
N LYS A 178 24.51 -10.33 0.21
CA LYS A 178 24.13 -11.71 -0.06
C LYS A 178 22.69 -11.81 -0.56
N GLN A 179 22.41 -12.85 -1.35
CA GLN A 179 21.04 -13.15 -1.72
C GLN A 179 20.25 -13.55 -0.47
N GLN A 180 19.16 -12.83 -0.22
CA GLN A 180 18.33 -13.05 0.95
C GLN A 180 17.39 -14.25 0.78
N PRO A 181 17.02 -14.92 1.90
CA PRO A 181 16.05 -16.02 1.85
C PRO A 181 14.71 -15.56 1.25
N LYS A 182 14.08 -16.40 0.45
CA LYS A 182 12.76 -16.11 -0.18
C LYS A 182 11.66 -15.88 0.85
N GLY A 183 11.69 -16.01 2.02
CA GLY A 183 10.69 -15.69 3.06
C GLY A 183 11.10 -14.49 3.91
N GLY A 184 12.21 -13.81 3.58
CA GLY A 184 12.84 -12.83 4.45
C GLY A 184 13.61 -13.48 5.60
N LEU A 185 14.28 -12.64 6.41
CA LEU A 185 14.98 -13.10 7.60
C LEU A 185 13.99 -13.50 8.70
N LYS A 186 14.36 -14.51 9.48
CA LYS A 186 13.54 -15.03 10.57
C LYS A 186 13.67 -14.16 11.82
N VAL A 187 12.55 -13.93 12.51
CA VAL A 187 12.54 -13.31 13.83
C VAL A 187 12.49 -14.42 14.88
N ARG A 188 13.45 -14.38 15.80
CA ARG A 188 13.56 -15.33 16.89
C ARG A 188 13.40 -14.62 18.24
N GLU A 189 13.06 -15.36 19.28
CA GLU A 189 12.99 -14.83 20.63
C GLU A 189 14.02 -15.52 21.52
N HIS A 190 14.96 -14.75 22.03
CA HIS A 190 15.88 -15.22 23.03
C HIS A 190 15.30 -14.93 24.44
N PRO A 191 15.37 -15.90 25.39
CA PRO A 191 14.69 -15.81 26.69
C PRO A 191 15.04 -14.57 27.51
N LYS A 192 16.25 -14.02 27.34
CA LYS A 192 16.76 -12.89 28.14
C LYS A 192 16.82 -11.57 27.37
N THR A 193 17.21 -11.60 26.07
CA THR A 193 17.37 -10.38 25.26
C THR A 193 16.12 -10.00 24.47
N GLY A 194 15.14 -10.91 24.40
CA GLY A 194 13.90 -10.71 23.67
C GLY A 194 14.01 -11.06 22.18
N PHE A 195 13.16 -10.46 21.35
CA PHE A 195 13.13 -10.73 19.92
C PHE A 195 14.32 -10.10 19.19
N TYR A 196 14.84 -10.83 18.20
CA TYR A 196 15.92 -10.39 17.32
C TYR A 196 15.73 -10.95 15.90
N VAL A 197 16.43 -10.39 14.95
CA VAL A 197 16.43 -10.87 13.55
C VAL A 197 17.66 -11.74 13.36
N GLU A 198 17.42 -12.99 12.96
CA GLU A 198 18.48 -13.98 12.67
C GLU A 198 19.23 -13.58 11.39
N ASP A 199 20.55 -13.74 11.39
CA ASP A 199 21.44 -13.44 10.25
C ASP A 199 21.40 -11.97 9.74
N LEU A 200 20.93 -11.03 10.55
CA LEU A 200 20.96 -9.61 10.21
C LEU A 200 22.40 -9.07 10.10
N THR A 201 22.72 -8.39 9.01
CA THR A 201 24.02 -7.77 8.80
C THR A 201 24.22 -6.60 9.75
N GLU A 202 25.18 -6.72 10.67
CA GLU A 202 25.62 -5.66 11.57
C GLU A 202 27.00 -5.19 11.16
N VAL A 203 27.09 -3.95 10.66
CA VAL A 203 28.32 -3.38 10.10
C VAL A 203 29.01 -2.52 11.13
N PRO A 204 30.29 -2.80 11.51
CA PRO A 204 31.07 -1.94 12.38
C PRO A 204 31.48 -0.66 11.65
N VAL A 205 31.38 0.50 12.35
CA VAL A 205 31.71 1.82 11.82
C VAL A 205 32.58 2.62 12.83
N ARG A 206 33.46 3.46 12.31
CA ARG A 206 34.44 4.22 13.13
C ARG A 206 34.22 5.73 13.08
N SER A 207 33.48 6.21 12.13
CA SER A 207 33.24 7.63 11.89
C SER A 207 31.84 7.93 11.42
N TYR A 208 31.43 9.19 11.56
CA TYR A 208 30.17 9.67 10.99
C TYR A 208 30.12 9.41 9.49
N LYS A 209 31.19 9.61 8.76
CA LYS A 209 31.26 9.40 7.30
C LYS A 209 31.00 7.95 6.92
N GLU A 210 31.50 6.98 7.68
CA GLU A 210 31.26 5.56 7.43
C GLU A 210 29.78 5.18 7.71
N ILE A 211 29.18 5.66 8.82
CA ILE A 211 27.78 5.36 9.13
C ILE A 211 26.82 6.06 8.16
N GLU A 212 27.11 7.28 7.72
CA GLU A 212 26.35 8.01 6.70
C GLU A 212 26.36 7.25 5.36
N ALA A 213 27.52 6.75 4.93
CA ALA A 213 27.64 5.94 3.72
C ALA A 213 26.80 4.64 3.79
N LYS A 214 26.69 4.01 4.98
CA LYS A 214 25.86 2.82 5.18
C LYS A 214 24.37 3.14 5.20
N ILE A 215 23.96 4.27 5.74
CA ILE A 215 22.58 4.76 5.67
C ILE A 215 22.19 5.04 4.21
N ASP A 216 23.08 5.65 3.44
CA ASP A 216 22.86 5.91 2.01
C ASP A 216 22.80 4.61 1.19
N GLU A 217 23.65 3.62 1.51
CA GLU A 217 23.59 2.29 0.91
C GLU A 217 22.24 1.61 1.19
N GLY A 218 21.81 1.57 2.45
CA GLY A 218 20.53 1.01 2.85
C GLY A 218 19.34 1.73 2.21
N THR A 219 19.39 3.06 2.10
CA THR A 219 18.37 3.87 1.44
C THR A 219 18.31 3.58 -0.06
N ARG A 220 19.45 3.38 -0.71
CA ARG A 220 19.54 2.98 -2.12
C ARG A 220 18.94 1.59 -2.33
N ASN A 221 19.29 0.62 -1.49
CA ASN A 221 18.76 -0.73 -1.56
C ASN A 221 17.24 -0.77 -1.30
N ARG A 222 16.74 0.06 -0.37
CA ARG A 222 15.30 0.28 -0.15
C ARG A 222 14.62 0.84 -1.40
N SER A 223 15.20 1.83 -2.06
CA SER A 223 14.65 2.41 -3.29
C SER A 223 14.59 1.40 -4.43
N ILE A 224 15.63 0.58 -4.60
CA ILE A 224 15.66 -0.50 -5.58
C ILE A 224 14.60 -1.56 -5.27
N ALA A 225 14.47 -1.97 -4.01
CA ALA A 225 13.46 -2.93 -3.58
C ALA A 225 12.03 -2.39 -3.80
N ALA A 226 11.78 -1.13 -3.45
CA ALA A 226 10.49 -0.47 -3.66
C ALA A 226 10.10 -0.44 -5.15
N THR A 227 11.04 -0.11 -6.03
CA THR A 227 10.80 -0.06 -7.46
C THR A 227 10.59 -1.46 -8.06
N ASN A 228 11.40 -2.43 -7.68
CA ASN A 228 11.32 -3.80 -8.22
C ASN A 228 10.06 -4.55 -7.78
N MET A 229 9.50 -4.21 -6.61
CA MET A 229 8.42 -4.97 -5.96
C MET A 229 7.07 -4.26 -5.95
N ASN A 230 6.92 -3.16 -6.66
CA ASN A 230 5.72 -2.31 -6.60
C ASN A 230 5.40 -1.81 -5.18
N ALA A 231 6.38 -1.88 -4.26
CA ALA A 231 6.22 -1.40 -2.91
C ALA A 231 6.40 0.12 -2.88
N THR A 232 5.47 0.84 -2.30
CA THR A 232 5.72 2.23 -1.93
C THR A 232 6.42 2.28 -0.58
N SER A 233 7.37 3.19 -0.40
CA SER A 233 8.08 3.40 0.88
C SER A 233 7.12 3.63 2.05
N SER A 234 5.94 4.18 1.77
CA SER A 234 4.88 4.40 2.75
C SER A 234 4.26 3.13 3.35
N ARG A 235 4.60 1.95 2.83
CA ARG A 235 4.03 0.66 3.26
C ARG A 235 4.99 -0.26 3.97
N ALA A 236 6.26 0.07 4.02
CA ALA A 236 7.28 -0.66 4.76
C ALA A 236 7.69 0.10 6.01
N HIS A 237 7.93 -0.61 7.10
CA HIS A 237 8.56 -0.05 8.29
C HIS A 237 10.07 -0.14 8.11
N THR A 238 10.78 0.96 8.29
CA THR A 238 12.25 1.00 8.20
C THR A 238 12.85 1.18 9.57
N ILE A 239 13.77 0.32 9.93
CA ILE A 239 14.45 0.34 11.22
C ILE A 239 15.96 0.53 10.99
N VAL A 240 16.50 1.59 11.59
CA VAL A 240 17.92 1.81 11.74
C VAL A 240 18.28 1.45 13.17
N LYS A 241 19.08 0.39 13.32
CA LYS A 241 19.55 -0.12 14.61
C LYS A 241 21.02 0.25 14.78
N ILE A 242 21.36 0.99 15.82
CA ILE A 242 22.74 1.34 16.17
C ILE A 242 23.07 0.67 17.50
N GLN A 243 24.11 -0.15 17.51
CA GLN A 243 24.64 -0.72 18.74
C GLN A 243 25.86 0.09 19.16
N PHE A 244 25.82 0.61 20.37
CA PHE A 244 26.87 1.42 20.95
C PHE A 244 27.44 0.71 22.19
N ASN A 245 28.70 0.29 22.12
CA ASN A 245 29.42 -0.39 23.21
C ASN A 245 30.51 0.52 23.75
N GLN A 246 30.59 0.59 25.08
CA GLN A 246 31.65 1.29 25.85
C GLN A 246 32.41 0.25 26.68
N LYS A 247 33.60 -0.11 26.25
CA LYS A 247 34.44 -1.12 26.89
C LYS A 247 35.50 -0.44 27.75
N THR A 248 35.39 -0.58 29.06
CA THR A 248 36.33 -0.01 30.02
C THR A 248 37.27 -1.07 30.54
N ALA A 249 38.56 -0.86 30.40
CA ALA A 249 39.56 -1.74 30.99
C ALA A 249 39.64 -1.56 32.51
N LYS A 250 39.70 -2.67 33.25
CA LYS A 250 39.88 -2.66 34.74
C LYS A 250 41.33 -2.76 35.14
N ALA A 251 41.74 -2.02 36.15
CA ALA A 251 43.12 -2.01 36.70
C ALA A 251 43.64 -3.38 37.20
N GLY A 252 42.79 -4.41 37.30
CA GLY A 252 43.17 -5.76 37.76
C GLY A 252 43.07 -6.83 36.69
N GLY A 253 43.06 -6.47 35.41
CA GLY A 253 42.84 -7.38 34.31
C GLY A 253 41.33 -7.70 34.14
N GLY A 254 40.87 -7.65 32.91
CA GLY A 254 39.47 -7.78 32.55
C GLY A 254 38.86 -6.44 32.08
N SER A 255 37.71 -6.51 31.42
CA SER A 255 37.00 -5.32 30.94
C SER A 255 35.53 -5.36 31.36
N THR A 256 34.92 -4.22 31.47
CA THR A 256 33.44 -4.10 31.65
C THR A 256 32.89 -3.40 30.43
N THR A 257 31.90 -4.01 29.79
CA THR A 257 31.23 -3.44 28.57
C THR A 257 29.87 -2.99 28.93
N LYS A 258 29.55 -1.70 28.69
CA LYS A 258 28.19 -1.15 28.65
C LYS A 258 27.70 -1.21 27.22
N THR A 259 26.53 -1.75 26.99
CA THR A 259 25.93 -1.87 25.66
C THR A 259 24.63 -1.11 25.60
N SER A 260 24.46 -0.26 24.61
CA SER A 260 23.21 0.41 24.31
C SER A 260 22.74 0.11 22.89
N MET A 261 21.48 -0.23 22.77
CA MET A 261 20.80 -0.42 21.49
C MET A 261 19.92 0.80 21.20
N ILE A 262 20.21 1.50 20.12
CA ILE A 262 19.41 2.64 19.64
C ILE A 262 18.63 2.19 18.44
N ASN A 263 17.29 2.19 18.50
CA ASN A 263 16.40 1.86 17.40
C ASN A 263 15.68 3.13 16.93
N LEU A 264 15.92 3.54 15.70
CA LEU A 264 15.28 4.67 15.05
C LEU A 264 14.37 4.13 13.95
N VAL A 265 13.06 4.33 14.09
CA VAL A 265 12.05 3.60 13.31
C VAL A 265 11.15 4.58 12.56
N ASP A 266 11.12 4.45 11.24
CA ASP A 266 10.15 5.10 10.38
C ASP A 266 9.05 4.11 10.05
N LEU A 267 7.87 4.28 10.66
CA LEU A 267 6.74 3.37 10.46
C LEU A 267 6.02 3.62 9.13
N ALA A 268 5.41 2.60 8.58
CA ALA A 268 4.48 2.71 7.46
C ALA A 268 3.32 3.67 7.77
N GLY A 269 2.58 4.10 6.75
CA GLY A 269 1.41 4.98 6.91
C GLY A 269 0.30 4.35 7.74
N SER A 270 -0.30 5.15 8.64
CA SER A 270 -1.33 4.71 9.59
C SER A 270 -2.76 4.93 9.11
N GLU A 271 -2.93 5.41 7.90
CA GLU A 271 -4.24 5.69 7.31
C GLU A 271 -5.14 4.45 7.32
N ARG A 272 -6.38 4.65 7.74
CA ARG A 272 -7.41 3.60 7.76
C ARG A 272 -8.00 3.47 6.38
N GLN A 273 -8.05 2.25 5.89
CA GLN A 273 -8.92 1.93 4.77
C GLN A 273 -10.36 1.97 5.31
N LYS A 274 -11.18 2.88 4.78
CA LYS A 274 -12.60 2.93 5.12
C LYS A 274 -13.24 1.61 4.69
N ASP A 275 -13.95 0.96 5.60
CA ASP A 275 -14.70 -0.26 5.31
C ASP A 275 -15.75 0.07 4.24
N ALA A 276 -15.52 -0.36 3.01
CA ALA A 276 -16.58 -0.40 2.01
C ALA A 276 -17.61 -1.42 2.50
N GLY A 277 -18.83 -0.98 2.78
CA GLY A 277 -19.92 -1.67 3.47
C GLY A 277 -20.33 -3.03 2.91
N SER A 278 -19.47 -4.01 2.99
CA SER A 278 -19.74 -5.39 2.66
C SER A 278 -19.88 -6.22 3.94
N GLN A 279 -21.11 -6.50 4.34
CA GLN A 279 -21.42 -7.49 5.36
C GLN A 279 -21.05 -8.89 4.85
N GLY A 280 -20.18 -9.59 5.57
CA GLY A 280 -19.89 -10.99 5.32
C GLY A 280 -18.41 -11.36 5.57
N ASN A 281 -18.12 -12.66 5.61
CA ASN A 281 -16.81 -13.28 5.89
C ASN A 281 -15.61 -12.80 5.00
N ARG A 282 -15.82 -11.87 4.09
CA ARG A 282 -14.83 -11.27 3.15
C ARG A 282 -14.04 -10.10 3.74
N LEU A 283 -14.39 -9.62 4.93
CA LEU A 283 -13.68 -8.57 5.68
C LEU A 283 -12.25 -8.95 6.10
N LYS A 284 -11.81 -10.19 5.85
CA LYS A 284 -10.48 -10.68 6.27
C LYS A 284 -9.37 -10.37 5.27
N GLU A 285 -9.68 -9.90 4.06
CA GLU A 285 -8.70 -9.79 2.97
C GLU A 285 -7.89 -8.47 2.95
N GLY A 286 -8.46 -7.35 3.42
CA GLY A 286 -7.75 -6.06 3.53
C GLY A 286 -6.79 -5.95 4.72
N ILE A 287 -6.65 -7.02 5.51
CA ILE A 287 -6.02 -6.98 6.84
C ILE A 287 -4.48 -7.10 6.77
N VAL A 288 -3.89 -7.61 5.68
CA VAL A 288 -2.48 -8.03 5.71
C VAL A 288 -1.51 -6.85 5.74
N ILE A 289 -1.77 -5.76 5.02
CA ILE A 289 -0.87 -4.59 4.99
C ILE A 289 -0.94 -3.82 6.30
N ASN A 290 -2.12 -3.67 6.88
CA ASN A 290 -2.30 -3.00 8.16
C ASN A 290 -2.20 -3.96 9.36
N LYS A 291 -1.83 -5.24 9.15
CA LYS A 291 -1.70 -6.20 10.24
C LYS A 291 -0.72 -5.70 11.29
N SER A 292 0.44 -5.23 10.88
CA SER A 292 1.48 -4.71 11.77
C SER A 292 0.98 -3.51 12.58
N LEU A 293 0.40 -2.48 11.95
CA LEU A 293 -0.10 -1.28 12.62
C LEU A 293 -1.39 -1.54 13.41
N THR A 294 -2.28 -2.40 12.90
CA THR A 294 -3.47 -2.84 13.65
C THR A 294 -3.06 -3.61 14.90
N THR A 295 -2.07 -4.50 14.79
CA THR A 295 -1.53 -5.22 15.93
C THR A 295 -0.81 -4.28 16.89
N LEU A 296 -0.07 -3.28 16.38
CA LEU A 296 0.53 -2.24 17.20
C LEU A 296 -0.53 -1.49 18.01
N GLY A 297 -1.65 -1.13 17.38
CA GLY A 297 -2.80 -0.50 18.07
C GLY A 297 -3.42 -1.40 19.14
N ARG A 298 -3.51 -2.73 18.90
CA ARG A 298 -3.98 -3.72 19.88
C ARG A 298 -3.00 -3.88 21.05
N VAL A 299 -1.69 -3.88 20.76
CA VAL A 299 -0.63 -3.94 21.80
C VAL A 299 -0.70 -2.71 22.70
N ILE A 300 -0.76 -1.50 22.14
CA ILE A 300 -0.87 -0.26 22.91
C ILE A 300 -2.15 -0.24 23.76
N LYS A 301 -3.28 -0.65 23.17
CA LYS A 301 -4.56 -0.77 23.89
C LYS A 301 -4.45 -1.77 25.06
N ALA A 302 -3.87 -2.95 24.83
CA ALA A 302 -3.69 -3.98 25.84
C ALA A 302 -2.75 -3.52 26.97
N LEU A 303 -1.68 -2.78 26.66
CA LEU A 303 -0.77 -2.19 27.65
C LEU A 303 -1.46 -1.12 28.49
N HIS A 304 -2.25 -0.25 27.85
CA HIS A 304 -3.04 0.75 28.54
C HIS A 304 -4.07 0.10 29.50
N GLU A 305 -4.80 -0.91 29.07
CA GLU A 305 -5.75 -1.68 29.88
C GLU A 305 -5.06 -2.43 31.03
N GLN A 306 -3.87 -2.98 30.80
CA GLN A 306 -3.07 -3.67 31.83
C GLN A 306 -2.67 -2.72 32.97
N GLN A 307 -2.38 -1.46 32.64
CA GLN A 307 -2.00 -0.45 33.64
C GLN A 307 -3.20 0.05 34.45
N GLN A 308 -4.38 0.13 33.86
CA GLN A 308 -5.61 0.50 34.57
C GLN A 308 -6.16 -0.64 35.45
N SER A 309 -5.80 -1.88 35.11
CA SER A 309 -6.28 -3.06 35.84
C SER A 309 -5.54 -3.26 37.17
N LYS A 310 -6.27 -3.31 38.26
CA LYS A 310 -5.72 -3.62 39.62
C LYS A 310 -5.18 -5.07 39.72
N LYS A 311 -5.46 -5.95 38.77
CA LYS A 311 -4.95 -7.33 38.71
C LYS A 311 -3.79 -7.41 37.69
N LYS A 312 -2.55 -7.41 38.16
CA LYS A 312 -1.36 -7.67 37.35
C LYS A 312 -1.50 -9.06 36.69
N GLY A 313 -1.40 -9.13 35.34
CA GLY A 313 -1.36 -10.37 34.58
C GLY A 313 -2.69 -10.82 33.94
N ALA A 314 -3.78 -10.05 34.06
CA ALA A 314 -5.08 -10.43 33.47
C ALA A 314 -5.18 -10.23 31.93
N VAL A 315 -4.33 -9.38 31.33
CA VAL A 315 -4.37 -9.05 29.92
C VAL A 315 -3.10 -9.58 29.23
N GLN A 316 -3.26 -10.51 28.29
CA GLN A 316 -2.14 -10.97 27.47
C GLN A 316 -1.92 -9.98 26.32
N VAL A 317 -0.72 -9.39 26.26
CA VAL A 317 -0.34 -8.43 25.23
C VAL A 317 0.09 -9.18 23.96
N PRO A 318 -0.55 -8.94 22.78
CA PRO A 318 -0.37 -9.76 21.59
C PRO A 318 0.89 -9.37 20.76
N TYR A 319 2.07 -9.37 21.37
CA TYR A 319 3.32 -8.99 20.65
C TYR A 319 3.66 -9.90 19.48
N ARG A 320 3.31 -11.19 19.54
CA ARG A 320 3.66 -12.18 18.52
C ARG A 320 2.73 -12.21 17.31
N ASP A 321 1.65 -11.40 17.33
CA ASP A 321 0.70 -11.35 16.23
C ASP A 321 1.24 -10.62 15.00
N SER A 322 2.36 -9.87 15.14
CA SER A 322 3.07 -9.20 14.05
C SER A 322 4.58 -9.17 14.30
N VAL A 323 5.35 -9.26 13.22
CA VAL A 323 6.81 -9.10 13.24
C VAL A 323 7.23 -7.76 13.84
N LEU A 324 6.54 -6.67 13.46
CA LEU A 324 6.81 -5.33 14.00
C LEU A 324 6.66 -5.29 15.52
N THR A 325 5.53 -5.76 16.05
CA THR A 325 5.26 -5.71 17.49
C THR A 325 6.13 -6.66 18.28
N ALA A 326 6.56 -7.78 17.69
CA ALA A 326 7.55 -8.67 18.30
C ALA A 326 8.88 -7.94 18.47
N LEU A 327 9.41 -7.32 17.42
CA LEU A 327 10.68 -6.58 17.46
C LEU A 327 10.62 -5.32 18.34
N LEU A 328 9.45 -4.64 18.39
CA LEU A 328 9.24 -3.48 19.26
C LEU A 328 8.86 -3.82 20.71
N LYS A 329 8.85 -5.09 21.12
CA LYS A 329 8.46 -5.51 22.48
C LYS A 329 9.23 -4.74 23.57
N ASN A 330 10.53 -4.56 23.39
CA ASN A 330 11.35 -3.79 24.33
C ASN A 330 11.00 -2.31 24.38
N ALA A 331 10.62 -1.73 23.24
CA ALA A 331 10.17 -0.34 23.14
C ALA A 331 8.76 -0.13 23.76
N LEU A 332 7.92 -1.17 23.72
CA LEU A 332 6.52 -1.10 24.13
C LEU A 332 6.33 -1.85 25.47
N GLY A 333 6.79 -1.25 26.57
CA GLY A 333 6.64 -1.82 27.91
C GLY A 333 7.78 -2.72 28.40
N GLY A 334 8.91 -2.80 27.65
CA GLY A 334 10.09 -3.57 28.01
C GLY A 334 11.32 -2.74 28.39
N ASN A 335 12.52 -3.27 28.14
CA ASN A 335 13.80 -2.66 28.48
C ASN A 335 14.27 -1.64 27.44
N SER A 336 13.60 -0.50 27.33
CA SER A 336 14.01 0.63 26.48
C SER A 336 13.41 1.94 26.99
N LYS A 337 14.17 3.02 26.92
CA LYS A 337 13.63 4.39 26.99
C LYS A 337 13.06 4.76 25.64
N THR A 338 11.78 5.08 25.60
CA THR A 338 11.03 5.11 24.35
C THR A 338 10.43 6.48 24.09
N ILE A 339 10.57 6.94 22.86
CA ILE A 339 10.03 8.19 22.33
C ILE A 339 9.16 7.87 21.11
N MET A 340 7.97 8.44 21.08
CA MET A 340 7.06 8.41 19.93
C MET A 340 6.93 9.81 19.34
N LEU A 341 7.20 9.97 18.06
CA LEU A 341 6.93 11.18 17.29
C LEU A 341 5.69 10.97 16.41
N ALA A 342 4.58 11.56 16.77
CA ALA A 342 3.35 11.52 15.99
C ALA A 342 3.35 12.66 14.97
N ALA A 343 3.46 12.34 13.70
CA ALA A 343 3.43 13.29 12.60
C ALA A 343 2.01 13.43 12.04
N ILE A 344 1.53 14.67 11.90
CA ILE A 344 0.16 14.97 11.49
C ILE A 344 0.10 15.96 10.32
N SER A 345 -0.98 15.87 9.53
CA SER A 345 -1.32 16.85 8.50
C SER A 345 -2.13 18.00 9.10
N PRO A 346 -1.93 19.25 8.65
CA PRO A 346 -2.73 20.39 9.08
C PRO A 346 -4.09 20.46 8.39
N ALA A 347 -4.28 19.77 7.24
CA ALA A 347 -5.38 19.99 6.32
C ALA A 347 -6.72 19.41 6.82
N ASP A 348 -7.79 20.16 6.58
CA ASP A 348 -9.19 19.80 6.85
C ASP A 348 -9.61 18.45 6.24
N VAL A 349 -9.15 18.17 5.02
CA VAL A 349 -9.40 16.90 4.31
C VAL A 349 -8.83 15.68 5.04
N ASN A 350 -7.83 15.87 5.90
CA ASN A 350 -7.16 14.84 6.68
C ASN A 350 -7.61 14.79 8.16
N TYR A 351 -8.71 15.46 8.50
CA TYR A 351 -9.18 15.58 9.89
C TYR A 351 -9.32 14.24 10.60
N GLU A 352 -9.94 13.24 9.97
CA GLU A 352 -10.19 11.93 10.59
C GLU A 352 -8.89 11.17 10.88
N GLU A 353 -7.94 11.21 9.95
CA GLU A 353 -6.64 10.56 10.10
C GLU A 353 -5.78 11.28 11.14
N THR A 354 -5.81 12.61 11.16
CA THR A 354 -5.17 13.42 12.19
C THR A 354 -5.76 13.12 13.57
N LEU A 355 -7.10 13.05 13.70
CA LEU A 355 -7.78 12.69 14.94
C LEU A 355 -7.42 11.27 15.41
N SER A 356 -7.34 10.32 14.47
CA SER A 356 -6.93 8.94 14.76
C SER A 356 -5.51 8.87 15.32
N THR A 357 -4.58 9.63 14.70
CA THR A 357 -3.18 9.73 15.11
C THR A 357 -3.03 10.36 16.49
N LEU A 358 -3.75 11.45 16.77
CA LEU A 358 -3.74 12.10 18.09
C LEU A 358 -4.26 11.16 19.19
N ARG A 359 -5.38 10.47 18.96
CA ARG A 359 -5.91 9.48 19.90
C ARG A 359 -4.97 8.30 20.14
N PHE A 360 -4.20 7.92 19.11
CA PHE A 360 -3.21 6.86 19.25
C PHE A 360 -2.02 7.32 20.09
N ALA A 361 -1.52 8.53 19.86
CA ALA A 361 -0.45 9.17 20.59
C ALA A 361 -0.80 9.36 22.08
N ASP A 362 -2.03 9.80 22.37
CA ASP A 362 -2.54 9.96 23.74
C ASP A 362 -2.54 8.63 24.51
N ARG A 363 -2.94 7.54 23.87
CA ARG A 363 -2.85 6.20 24.49
C ARG A 363 -1.40 5.74 24.68
N ALA A 364 -0.51 6.04 23.73
CA ALA A 364 0.89 5.66 23.82
C ALA A 364 1.61 6.35 24.99
N LYS A 365 1.25 7.59 25.32
CA LYS A 365 1.79 8.35 26.46
C LYS A 365 1.60 7.65 27.80
N SER A 366 0.57 6.83 27.93
CA SER A 366 0.30 6.10 29.17
C SER A 366 1.18 4.85 29.36
N ILE A 367 1.89 4.39 28.33
CA ILE A 367 2.70 3.17 28.39
C ILE A 367 3.92 3.41 29.26
N LYS A 368 4.16 2.50 30.20
CA LYS A 368 5.36 2.48 31.04
C LYS A 368 6.37 1.48 30.53
N THR A 369 7.63 1.85 30.55
CA THR A 369 8.78 1.01 30.22
C THR A 369 9.65 0.76 31.45
N ASN A 370 10.38 -0.36 31.44
CA ASN A 370 11.28 -0.78 32.53
C ASN A 370 12.71 -0.81 32.01
N ALA A 371 13.24 0.37 31.68
CA ALA A 371 14.59 0.50 31.17
C ALA A 371 15.63 0.23 32.26
N VAL A 372 16.60 -0.63 31.93
CA VAL A 372 17.74 -0.93 32.82
C VAL A 372 19.06 -0.70 32.08
N VAL A 373 20.10 -0.34 32.83
CA VAL A 373 21.45 -0.21 32.27
C VAL A 373 21.98 -1.59 31.90
N ASN A 374 22.36 -1.75 30.62
CA ASN A 374 22.88 -3.03 30.13
C ASN A 374 24.38 -3.11 30.34
N GLU A 375 24.79 -3.92 31.30
CA GLU A 375 26.20 -4.26 31.55
C GLU A 375 26.52 -5.64 30.97
N SER A 376 27.58 -5.74 30.12
CA SER A 376 28.19 -6.98 29.67
C SER A 376 27.24 -8.05 29.09
N ALA A 377 26.37 -7.66 28.14
CA ALA A 377 25.44 -8.59 27.48
C ALA A 377 26.18 -9.64 26.63
N THR A 378 27.25 -9.28 25.93
CA THR A 378 28.00 -10.19 25.02
C THR A 378 28.74 -11.26 25.78
N GLU A 379 29.45 -10.94 26.86
CA GLU A 379 30.14 -11.94 27.68
C GLU A 379 29.19 -12.90 28.39
N ARG A 380 28.03 -12.38 28.79
CA ARG A 380 26.94 -13.20 29.33
C ARG A 380 26.35 -14.13 28.26
N MET A 381 26.15 -13.63 27.05
CA MET A 381 25.56 -14.40 25.93
C MET A 381 26.51 -15.51 25.46
N ILE A 382 27.79 -15.23 25.32
CA ILE A 382 28.80 -16.27 25.01
C ILE A 382 28.81 -17.38 26.06
N ARG A 383 28.74 -17.03 27.36
CA ARG A 383 28.67 -18.02 28.43
C ARG A 383 27.37 -18.85 28.34
N GLU A 384 26.26 -18.22 28.12
CA GLU A 384 24.95 -18.89 28.01
C GLU A 384 24.89 -19.80 26.79
N LEU A 385 25.40 -19.35 25.65
CA LEU A 385 25.49 -20.18 24.45
C LEU A 385 26.43 -21.37 24.65
N LYS A 386 27.52 -21.21 25.38
CA LYS A 386 28.41 -22.32 25.74
C LYS A 386 27.73 -23.36 26.65
N GLU A 387 26.99 -22.88 27.66
CA GLU A 387 26.20 -23.75 28.55
C GLU A 387 25.09 -24.48 27.79
N GLU A 388 24.35 -23.79 26.89
CA GLU A 388 23.29 -24.38 26.08
C GLU A 388 23.84 -25.36 25.04
N ASN A 389 24.97 -25.05 24.39
CA ASN A 389 25.65 -25.98 23.47
C ASN A 389 26.09 -27.26 24.18
N GLN A 390 26.60 -27.18 25.40
CA GLN A 390 26.93 -28.36 26.22
C GLN A 390 25.66 -29.16 26.56
N ARG A 391 24.55 -28.47 26.85
CA ARG A 391 23.27 -29.12 27.13
C ARG A 391 22.72 -29.85 25.90
N LEU A 392 22.73 -29.18 24.73
CA LEU A 392 22.28 -29.74 23.45
C LEU A 392 23.14 -30.95 23.03
N GLN A 393 24.46 -30.86 23.15
CA GLN A 393 25.38 -31.99 22.94
C GLN A 393 25.05 -33.16 23.85
N GLY A 394 24.77 -32.87 25.13
CA GLY A 394 24.34 -33.90 26.10
C GLY A 394 23.01 -34.56 25.79
N LEU A 395 22.07 -33.82 25.16
CA LEU A 395 20.79 -34.37 24.71
C LEU A 395 20.93 -35.20 23.46
N ILE A 396 21.72 -34.75 22.48
CA ILE A 396 22.01 -35.50 21.25
C ILE A 396 22.70 -36.81 21.59
N THR A 397 23.71 -36.83 22.50
CA THR A 397 24.41 -38.00 22.93
C THR A 397 23.52 -38.98 23.71
N LYS A 398 22.50 -38.49 24.41
CA LYS A 398 21.51 -39.33 25.10
C LYS A 398 20.40 -39.81 24.16
N GLY A 399 20.04 -39.00 23.15
CA GLY A 399 19.03 -39.30 22.15
C GLY A 399 19.43 -40.41 21.19
N ASP A 400 20.72 -40.52 20.81
CA ASP A 400 21.26 -41.61 20.00
C ASP A 400 21.12 -43.00 20.68
N GLY A 401 20.88 -43.00 22.00
CA GLY A 401 20.69 -44.25 22.77
C GLY A 401 19.28 -44.54 23.22
N SER A 402 18.29 -43.66 23.03
CA SER A 402 17.00 -43.74 23.73
C SER A 402 15.73 -43.63 22.85
N GLY A 403 15.82 -43.83 21.52
CA GLY A 403 14.66 -43.92 20.65
C GLY A 403 13.97 -42.57 20.35
N ALA A 404 14.67 -41.44 20.42
CA ALA A 404 14.18 -40.15 19.92
C ALA A 404 13.95 -40.25 18.41
N SER A 405 12.94 -39.53 17.91
CA SER A 405 12.64 -39.52 16.49
C SER A 405 13.77 -38.87 15.70
N GLN A 406 14.02 -39.33 14.48
CA GLN A 406 15.06 -38.81 13.60
C GLN A 406 14.89 -37.32 13.32
N ASP A 407 13.65 -36.84 13.27
CA ASP A 407 13.29 -35.45 13.09
C ASP A 407 13.65 -34.55 14.32
N GLU A 408 13.50 -35.08 15.53
CA GLU A 408 13.87 -34.41 16.76
C GLU A 408 15.40 -34.29 16.89
N LEU A 409 16.14 -35.33 16.54
CA LEU A 409 17.60 -35.30 16.52
C LEU A 409 18.14 -34.31 15.47
N GLU A 410 17.51 -34.22 14.31
CA GLU A 410 17.88 -33.28 13.26
C GLU A 410 17.62 -31.83 13.69
N GLN A 411 16.51 -31.55 14.35
CA GLN A 411 16.21 -30.22 14.93
C GLN A 411 17.22 -29.81 15.99
N LEU A 412 17.62 -30.72 16.88
CA LEU A 412 18.65 -30.46 17.90
C LEU A 412 20.01 -30.19 17.27
N ARG A 413 20.39 -30.91 16.20
CA ARG A 413 21.62 -30.65 15.44
C ARG A 413 21.61 -29.30 14.76
N GLN A 414 20.50 -28.92 14.12
CA GLN A 414 20.35 -27.60 13.49
C GLN A 414 20.44 -26.47 14.54
N GLN A 415 19.86 -26.68 15.71
CA GLN A 415 19.93 -25.69 16.79
C GLN A 415 21.33 -25.56 17.35
N LEU A 416 22.05 -26.67 17.48
CA LEU A 416 23.48 -26.68 17.90
C LEU A 416 24.36 -25.95 16.88
N GLU A 417 24.19 -26.22 15.58
CA GLU A 417 24.95 -25.57 14.52
C GLU A 417 24.67 -24.06 14.47
N GLN A 418 23.43 -23.67 14.67
CA GLN A 418 23.03 -22.26 14.74
C GLN A 418 23.69 -21.55 15.93
N ASN A 419 23.62 -22.13 17.12
CA ASN A 419 24.26 -21.58 18.33
C ASN A 419 25.77 -21.49 18.17
N GLN A 420 26.40 -22.44 17.49
CA GLN A 420 27.84 -22.39 17.19
C GLN A 420 28.21 -21.24 16.27
N ARG A 421 27.41 -21.00 15.21
CA ARG A 421 27.61 -19.87 14.29
C ARG A 421 27.42 -18.52 15.00
N GLU A 422 26.42 -18.40 15.87
CA GLU A 422 26.22 -17.19 16.66
C GLU A 422 27.41 -16.94 17.62
N MET A 423 27.89 -17.98 18.25
CA MET A 423 29.05 -17.91 19.14
C MET A 423 30.34 -17.50 18.39
N GLU A 424 30.62 -18.08 17.22
CA GLU A 424 31.75 -17.71 16.36
C GLU A 424 31.68 -16.24 15.92
N ASN A 425 30.49 -15.77 15.58
CA ASN A 425 30.26 -14.38 15.22
C ASN A 425 30.45 -13.42 16.41
N LEU A 426 30.11 -13.84 17.62
CA LEU A 426 30.30 -13.05 18.84
C LEU A 426 31.75 -13.07 19.32
N GLU A 427 32.48 -14.18 19.06
CA GLU A 427 33.90 -14.34 19.44
C GLU A 427 34.88 -13.61 18.50
N LYS A 428 34.44 -13.28 17.24
CA LYS A 428 35.27 -12.43 16.37
C LYS A 428 35.54 -11.09 17.02
N THR A 429 36.79 -10.73 17.06
CA THR A 429 37.21 -9.46 17.64
C THR A 429 36.65 -8.28 16.81
N TRP A 430 36.37 -7.18 17.45
CA TRP A 430 35.92 -5.94 16.79
C TRP A 430 36.89 -5.52 15.67
N GLN A 431 38.18 -5.71 15.88
CA GLN A 431 39.20 -5.38 14.90
C GLN A 431 39.15 -6.27 13.68
N GLU A 432 38.87 -7.58 13.86
CA GLU A 432 38.71 -8.51 12.73
C GLU A 432 37.49 -8.16 11.90
N ARG A 433 36.34 -7.85 12.53
CA ARG A 433 35.14 -7.39 11.85
C ARG A 433 35.36 -6.09 11.06
N LEU A 434 36.08 -5.13 11.65
CA LEU A 434 36.50 -3.91 10.96
C LEU A 434 37.42 -4.19 9.76
N ALA A 435 38.40 -5.09 9.91
CA ALA A 435 39.29 -5.45 8.82
C ALA A 435 38.62 -6.21 7.69
N GLU A 436 37.63 -7.07 8.00
CA GLU A 436 36.82 -7.75 7.00
C GLU A 436 35.95 -6.73 6.21
N GLU A 437 35.39 -5.75 6.89
CA GLU A 437 34.54 -4.74 6.23
C GLU A 437 35.37 -3.79 5.34
N GLN A 438 36.56 -3.42 5.76
CA GLN A 438 37.52 -2.64 4.95
C GLN A 438 37.95 -3.38 3.67
N LYS A 439 38.10 -4.70 3.73
CA LYS A 439 38.41 -5.51 2.54
C LYS A 439 37.25 -5.61 1.57
N LYS A 440 36.00 -5.53 2.04
CA LYS A 440 34.79 -5.60 1.20
C LYS A 440 34.49 -4.28 0.49
N HIS A 441 34.81 -3.17 1.13
CA HIS A 441 34.51 -1.83 0.62
C HIS A 441 35.84 -1.08 0.43
N GLY A 442 36.48 -1.26 -0.73
CA GLY A 442 37.45 -0.26 -1.20
C GLY A 442 36.71 1.09 -1.30
N ASP A 443 37.39 2.19 -0.93
CA ASP A 443 36.84 3.54 -0.87
C ASP A 443 35.89 3.86 -2.06
N VAL A 444 34.59 3.65 -1.87
CA VAL A 444 33.59 4.20 -2.78
C VAL A 444 33.50 5.68 -2.45
N ASP A 445 34.32 6.47 -3.15
CA ASP A 445 34.36 7.91 -2.95
C ASP A 445 33.04 8.53 -3.44
N HIS A 446 32.14 8.87 -2.50
CA HIS A 446 30.89 9.60 -2.76
C HIS A 446 31.16 10.88 -3.54
N SER A 447 32.31 11.51 -3.36
CA SER A 447 32.77 12.69 -4.10
C SER A 447 33.00 12.37 -5.59
N LEU A 448 33.44 11.16 -5.94
CA LEU A 448 33.61 10.73 -7.33
C LEU A 448 32.25 10.56 -8.05
N MET A 449 31.26 9.99 -7.39
CA MET A 449 29.92 9.84 -7.94
C MET A 449 29.28 11.21 -8.20
N GLU A 450 29.40 12.14 -7.26
CA GLU A 450 28.86 13.48 -7.41
C GLU A 450 29.57 14.27 -8.51
N LYS A 451 30.90 14.16 -8.62
CA LYS A 451 31.69 14.73 -9.74
C LYS A 451 31.28 14.13 -11.09
N ARG A 452 30.99 12.80 -11.12
CA ARG A 452 30.51 12.13 -12.33
C ARG A 452 29.14 12.62 -12.77
N ARG A 453 28.22 12.88 -11.79
CA ARG A 453 26.91 13.49 -12.05
C ARG A 453 27.00 14.86 -12.72
N GLN A 454 28.00 15.67 -12.34
CA GLN A 454 28.19 17.02 -12.88
C GLN A 454 28.79 17.02 -14.31
N THR A 455 29.34 15.89 -14.77
CA THR A 455 30.07 15.81 -16.05
C THR A 455 29.46 14.86 -17.05
N THR A 456 28.72 13.82 -16.60
CA THR A 456 28.24 12.72 -17.43
C THR A 456 26.71 12.73 -17.55
N PRO A 457 26.12 12.58 -18.74
CA PRO A 457 24.69 12.40 -18.91
C PRO A 457 24.20 11.17 -18.15
N HIS A 458 23.03 11.27 -17.52
CA HIS A 458 22.51 10.20 -16.67
C HIS A 458 20.97 10.23 -16.56
N LEU A 459 20.41 9.10 -16.15
CA LEU A 459 19.04 8.98 -15.67
C LEU A 459 19.06 8.96 -14.15
N TRP A 460 18.20 9.74 -13.51
CA TRP A 460 17.98 9.67 -12.06
C TRP A 460 16.52 9.32 -11.77
N ASN A 461 16.29 8.50 -10.75
CA ASN A 461 14.95 8.03 -10.41
C ASN A 461 14.10 9.12 -9.79
N LEU A 462 12.81 9.10 -10.13
CA LEU A 462 11.78 9.94 -9.54
C LEU A 462 10.79 9.04 -8.79
N ASN A 463 10.57 9.31 -7.50
CA ASN A 463 9.76 8.48 -6.61
C ASN A 463 8.65 9.31 -5.96
N GLU A 464 7.56 8.66 -5.55
CA GLU A 464 6.49 9.25 -4.76
C GLU A 464 7.02 9.79 -3.42
N ASP A 465 7.97 9.06 -2.80
CA ASP A 465 8.69 9.49 -1.61
C ASP A 465 9.87 10.39 -2.01
N PRO A 466 9.88 11.68 -1.65
CA PRO A 466 10.99 12.58 -1.95
C PRO A 466 12.34 12.09 -1.39
N ALA A 467 12.35 11.34 -0.29
CA ALA A 467 13.57 10.77 0.30
C ALA A 467 14.20 9.67 -0.57
N LEU A 468 13.41 9.03 -1.43
CA LEU A 468 13.85 8.00 -2.39
C LEU A 468 14.03 8.54 -3.81
N THR A 469 13.78 9.81 -4.04
CA THR A 469 14.00 10.49 -5.33
C THR A 469 15.48 10.86 -5.49
N ASN A 470 16.03 10.67 -6.71
CA ASN A 470 17.42 10.96 -7.05
C ASN A 470 18.46 10.09 -6.29
N VAL A 471 18.05 8.94 -5.80
CA VAL A 471 18.91 7.97 -5.09
C VAL A 471 19.55 6.97 -6.05
N ILE A 472 18.82 6.57 -7.11
CA ILE A 472 19.29 5.66 -8.16
C ILE A 472 19.69 6.48 -9.36
N VAL A 473 20.94 6.28 -9.84
CA VAL A 473 21.48 6.98 -11.02
C VAL A 473 22.10 5.99 -11.97
N HIS A 474 21.71 6.06 -13.25
CA HIS A 474 22.30 5.30 -14.34
C HIS A 474 23.03 6.27 -15.27
N PHE A 475 24.35 6.14 -15.36
CA PHE A 475 25.16 6.95 -16.26
C PHE A 475 25.04 6.43 -17.68
N ILE A 476 24.95 7.36 -18.63
CA ILE A 476 24.82 7.05 -20.06
C ILE A 476 26.19 7.21 -20.72
N GLU A 477 26.68 6.14 -21.31
CA GLU A 477 27.94 6.11 -22.02
C GLU A 477 27.73 6.43 -23.52
N ASN A 478 28.82 6.82 -24.20
CA ASN A 478 28.72 7.10 -25.63
C ASN A 478 28.50 5.79 -26.42
N GLY A 479 27.58 5.80 -27.36
CA GLY A 479 27.15 4.60 -28.07
C GLY A 479 25.80 4.07 -27.59
N GLU A 480 25.59 2.77 -27.69
CA GLU A 480 24.36 2.08 -27.29
C GLU A 480 24.40 1.67 -25.83
N ASN A 481 23.40 2.11 -25.05
CA ASN A 481 23.16 1.70 -23.68
C ASN A 481 21.89 0.83 -23.65
N ARG A 482 22.05 -0.45 -23.43
CA ARG A 482 20.94 -1.40 -23.39
C ARG A 482 20.20 -1.34 -22.06
N ILE A 483 18.88 -1.36 -22.14
CA ILE A 483 17.96 -1.32 -21.00
C ILE A 483 17.26 -2.67 -20.93
N GLY A 484 17.27 -3.33 -19.76
CA GLY A 484 16.63 -4.61 -19.60
C GLY A 484 16.75 -5.14 -18.16
N ASN A 485 16.23 -6.34 -17.92
CA ASN A 485 16.32 -6.99 -16.64
C ASN A 485 17.55 -7.92 -16.54
N ASN A 486 17.70 -8.61 -15.41
CA ASN A 486 18.82 -9.52 -15.13
C ASN A 486 18.87 -10.78 -16.03
N GLN A 487 17.87 -10.99 -16.91
CA GLN A 487 17.85 -12.06 -17.89
C GLN A 487 18.29 -11.58 -19.28
N SER A 488 18.74 -10.32 -19.40
CA SER A 488 19.20 -9.75 -20.66
C SER A 488 20.46 -10.44 -21.16
N ASP A 489 20.45 -10.86 -22.43
CA ASP A 489 21.61 -11.36 -23.15
C ASP A 489 21.72 -10.60 -24.49
N PRO A 490 22.80 -9.85 -24.70
CA PRO A 490 23.89 -9.52 -23.75
C PRO A 490 23.41 -8.64 -22.57
N PRO A 491 24.16 -8.62 -21.44
CA PRO A 491 23.78 -7.93 -20.23
C PRO A 491 23.43 -6.44 -20.43
N ALA A 492 22.36 -6.00 -19.79
CA ALA A 492 21.91 -4.61 -19.86
C ALA A 492 22.85 -3.68 -19.05
N GLN A 493 23.27 -2.55 -19.63
CA GLN A 493 24.01 -1.51 -18.93
C GLN A 493 23.11 -0.73 -17.95
N ILE A 494 21.86 -0.50 -18.35
CA ILE A 494 20.83 0.08 -17.48
C ILE A 494 19.94 -1.07 -17.02
N LEU A 495 20.28 -1.61 -15.86
CA LEU A 495 19.58 -2.75 -15.28
C LEU A 495 18.34 -2.28 -14.53
N LEU A 496 17.17 -2.68 -15.01
CA LEU A 496 15.88 -2.46 -14.38
C LEU A 496 15.23 -3.84 -14.12
N ASN A 497 14.68 -4.04 -12.95
CA ASN A 497 13.95 -5.27 -12.62
C ASN A 497 12.58 -4.91 -12.07
N GLY A 498 11.59 -5.76 -12.30
CA GLY A 498 10.24 -5.59 -11.76
C GLY A 498 9.16 -5.76 -12.81
N LEU A 499 7.96 -5.32 -12.46
CA LEU A 499 6.74 -5.49 -13.23
C LEU A 499 6.86 -4.90 -14.64
N SER A 500 6.58 -5.71 -15.65
CA SER A 500 6.57 -5.36 -17.08
C SER A 500 7.93 -4.93 -17.67
N ILE A 501 9.03 -5.28 -17.01
CA ILE A 501 10.37 -5.08 -17.57
C ILE A 501 10.83 -6.33 -18.32
N LEU A 502 11.04 -6.19 -19.62
CA LEU A 502 11.49 -7.27 -20.47
C LEU A 502 13.02 -7.47 -20.37
N ALA A 503 13.50 -8.67 -20.74
CA ALA A 503 14.94 -8.95 -20.79
C ALA A 503 15.68 -7.94 -21.68
N GLN A 504 15.14 -7.65 -22.86
CA GLN A 504 15.57 -6.56 -23.74
C GLN A 504 14.42 -5.57 -23.84
N HIS A 505 14.46 -4.51 -23.02
CA HIS A 505 13.37 -3.55 -22.91
C HIS A 505 13.52 -2.37 -23.85
N GLY A 506 14.76 -1.90 -24.05
CA GLY A 506 15.02 -0.79 -24.96
C GLY A 506 16.50 -0.50 -25.14
N ILE A 507 16.80 0.44 -26.03
CA ILE A 507 18.16 0.95 -26.28
C ILE A 507 18.14 2.46 -26.17
N LEU A 508 19.03 3.01 -25.35
CA LEU A 508 19.30 4.43 -25.26
C LEU A 508 20.63 4.71 -25.97
N THR A 509 20.59 5.35 -27.13
CA THR A 509 21.77 5.68 -27.93
C THR A 509 22.23 7.10 -27.62
N CYS A 510 23.51 7.23 -27.29
CA CYS A 510 24.17 8.52 -27.09
C CYS A 510 25.19 8.76 -28.21
N LYS A 511 25.03 9.84 -29.01
CA LYS A 511 25.95 10.25 -30.06
C LYS A 511 26.67 11.53 -29.61
N ASP A 512 27.98 11.42 -29.39
CA ASP A 512 28.90 12.53 -29.04
C ASP A 512 28.45 13.35 -27.81
N GLN A 513 27.69 12.73 -26.89
CA GLN A 513 27.09 13.38 -25.73
C GLN A 513 26.23 14.62 -26.10
N LYS A 514 25.76 14.69 -27.34
CA LYS A 514 24.92 15.79 -27.87
C LYS A 514 23.53 15.34 -28.25
N LYS A 515 23.41 14.17 -28.91
CA LYS A 515 22.12 13.60 -29.32
C LYS A 515 21.85 12.31 -28.55
N PHE A 516 20.65 12.18 -28.00
CA PHE A 516 20.21 11.03 -27.24
C PHE A 516 18.89 10.56 -27.80
N THR A 517 18.81 9.29 -28.16
CA THR A 517 17.61 8.69 -28.72
C THR A 517 17.26 7.43 -27.94
N LEU A 518 15.98 7.23 -27.68
CA LEU A 518 15.43 6.10 -26.93
C LEU A 518 14.53 5.28 -27.83
N LYS A 519 14.84 4.00 -27.98
CA LYS A 519 14.08 3.06 -28.80
C LYS A 519 13.57 1.89 -27.96
N PRO A 520 12.26 1.61 -27.92
CA PRO A 520 11.73 0.40 -27.31
C PRO A 520 12.08 -0.85 -28.11
N LEU A 521 12.22 -1.98 -27.43
CA LEU A 521 12.42 -3.29 -28.05
C LEU A 521 11.30 -4.25 -27.62
N ASN A 522 10.98 -5.22 -28.48
CA ASN A 522 10.03 -6.30 -28.16
C ASN A 522 8.67 -5.82 -27.63
N GLU A 523 8.14 -4.74 -28.20
CA GLU A 523 6.87 -4.11 -27.75
C GLU A 523 6.89 -3.63 -26.30
N ALA A 524 8.08 -3.36 -25.76
CA ALA A 524 8.23 -2.84 -24.41
C ALA A 524 7.49 -1.50 -24.24
N GLU A 525 6.86 -1.33 -23.11
CA GLU A 525 6.14 -0.10 -22.80
C GLU A 525 7.10 0.95 -22.26
N ILE A 526 7.33 2.00 -23.07
CA ILE A 526 8.15 3.16 -22.68
C ILE A 526 7.34 4.42 -22.97
N LEU A 527 7.23 5.29 -21.98
CA LEU A 527 6.62 6.61 -22.13
C LEU A 527 7.68 7.69 -21.93
N VAL A 528 7.64 8.73 -22.78
CA VAL A 528 8.43 9.97 -22.60
C VAL A 528 7.47 11.14 -22.43
N ASN A 529 7.56 11.83 -21.28
CA ASN A 529 6.63 12.90 -20.89
C ASN A 529 5.15 12.46 -21.01
N GLY A 530 4.86 11.23 -20.58
CA GLY A 530 3.55 10.60 -20.62
C GLY A 530 3.11 10.06 -21.97
N LYS A 531 3.87 10.29 -23.07
CA LYS A 531 3.53 9.80 -24.42
C LYS A 531 4.23 8.49 -24.71
N LYS A 532 3.48 7.51 -25.24
CA LYS A 532 4.01 6.21 -25.63
C LYS A 532 4.97 6.35 -26.81
N VAL A 533 6.16 5.78 -26.69
CA VAL A 533 7.16 5.70 -27.74
C VAL A 533 6.90 4.41 -28.55
N THR A 534 6.60 4.55 -29.84
CA THR A 534 6.34 3.41 -30.74
C THR A 534 7.60 2.96 -31.48
N ASP A 535 8.43 3.91 -31.92
CA ASP A 535 9.63 3.63 -32.69
C ASP A 535 10.89 4.18 -32.00
N GLU A 536 11.14 5.48 -32.12
CA GLU A 536 12.30 6.17 -31.56
C GLU A 536 11.92 7.55 -31.07
N ALA A 537 12.44 7.98 -29.92
CA ALA A 537 12.22 9.29 -29.35
C ALA A 537 13.54 10.00 -29.06
N ASP A 538 13.67 11.26 -29.49
CA ASP A 538 14.80 12.13 -29.13
C ASP A 538 14.59 12.64 -27.69
N LEU A 539 15.58 12.43 -26.82
CA LEU A 539 15.55 12.88 -25.42
C LEU A 539 16.10 14.29 -25.24
N GLN A 540 15.38 15.07 -24.46
CA GLN A 540 15.72 16.43 -24.07
C GLN A 540 16.02 16.51 -22.58
N GLN A 541 16.73 17.60 -22.19
CA GLN A 541 16.99 17.88 -20.77
C GLN A 541 15.67 17.87 -19.97
N ASN A 542 15.68 17.15 -18.84
CA ASN A 542 14.55 17.03 -17.94
C ASN A 542 13.36 16.21 -18.45
N ASP A 543 13.49 15.44 -19.52
CA ASP A 543 12.46 14.50 -19.94
C ASP A 543 12.21 13.43 -18.88
N ARG A 544 10.92 13.16 -18.65
CA ARG A 544 10.45 12.12 -17.71
C ARG A 544 10.20 10.85 -18.52
N ILE A 545 10.90 9.78 -18.15
CA ILE A 545 10.86 8.52 -18.85
C ILE A 545 10.28 7.47 -17.94
N PHE A 546 9.22 6.80 -18.37
CA PHE A 546 8.57 5.72 -17.63
C PHE A 546 8.79 4.40 -18.36
N PHE A 547 9.40 3.43 -17.69
CA PHE A 547 9.67 2.09 -18.21
C PHE A 547 8.75 1.06 -17.52
N GLY A 548 8.03 0.29 -18.31
CA GLY A 548 7.12 -0.75 -17.83
C GLY A 548 6.05 -0.22 -16.89
N GLY A 549 5.83 -0.88 -15.76
CA GLY A 549 4.77 -0.52 -14.80
C GLY A 549 5.21 0.40 -13.64
N ASN A 550 6.54 0.66 -13.47
CA ASN A 550 7.01 1.12 -12.16
C ASN A 550 8.24 2.02 -12.16
N HIS A 551 8.98 2.07 -13.25
CA HIS A 551 10.27 2.75 -13.29
C HIS A 551 10.13 4.15 -13.89
N LEU A 552 10.13 5.17 -13.06
CA LEU A 552 10.10 6.57 -13.48
C LEU A 552 11.47 7.21 -13.29
N TYR A 553 12.02 7.72 -14.36
CA TYR A 553 13.33 8.38 -14.41
C TYR A 553 13.25 9.75 -15.08
N VAL A 554 14.21 10.59 -14.77
CA VAL A 554 14.42 11.87 -15.42
C VAL A 554 15.77 11.86 -16.12
N PHE A 555 15.79 12.29 -17.36
CA PHE A 555 17.03 12.44 -18.14
C PHE A 555 17.73 13.76 -17.82
N ALA A 556 19.01 13.68 -17.48
CA ALA A 556 19.85 14.84 -17.20
C ALA A 556 21.11 14.84 -18.07
N ASN A 557 21.34 15.99 -18.76
CA ASN A 557 22.59 16.24 -19.46
C ASN A 557 23.28 17.48 -18.86
N PRO A 558 24.32 17.29 -18.04
CA PRO A 558 25.02 18.40 -17.36
C PRO A 558 25.63 19.44 -18.28
N LYS A 559 25.88 19.07 -19.57
CA LYS A 559 26.47 19.97 -20.58
C LYS A 559 25.48 20.96 -21.18
N LYS A 560 24.17 20.70 -21.06
CA LYS A 560 23.10 21.65 -21.41
C LYS A 560 22.76 22.49 -20.18
N LYS A 561 23.06 23.77 -20.19
CA LYS A 561 22.61 24.70 -19.14
C LYS A 561 21.09 24.78 -19.19
N GLY A 562 20.44 24.41 -18.09
CA GLY A 562 19.00 24.57 -17.91
C GLY A 562 18.58 26.04 -17.93
N SER A 563 17.36 26.31 -18.35
CA SER A 563 16.74 27.63 -18.28
C SER A 563 16.54 28.03 -16.83
N LYS A 564 16.77 29.30 -16.47
CA LYS A 564 16.58 29.84 -15.10
C LYS A 564 15.15 29.73 -14.56
N ASN A 565 14.19 29.36 -15.40
CA ASN A 565 12.74 29.24 -15.08
C ASN A 565 12.24 27.79 -15.14
N GLU A 566 13.08 26.77 -14.89
CA GLU A 566 12.62 25.40 -14.89
C GLU A 566 11.72 25.12 -13.68
N LYS A 567 10.49 24.69 -13.95
CA LYS A 567 9.57 24.18 -12.92
C LYS A 567 10.23 22.99 -12.23
N GLN A 568 10.13 22.94 -10.93
CA GLN A 568 10.62 21.79 -10.14
C GLN A 568 9.97 20.50 -10.65
N ILE A 569 10.79 19.52 -11.03
CA ILE A 569 10.31 18.21 -11.49
C ILE A 569 9.87 17.42 -10.26
N THR A 570 8.60 17.08 -10.22
CA THR A 570 8.01 16.28 -9.13
C THR A 570 7.39 15.00 -9.69
N TYR A 571 7.22 14.00 -8.83
CA TYR A 571 6.51 12.77 -9.17
C TYR A 571 5.08 13.06 -9.66
N ASP A 572 4.38 13.98 -9.00
CA ASP A 572 3.02 14.40 -9.37
C ASP A 572 2.95 15.01 -10.77
N LEU A 573 3.96 15.81 -11.15
CA LEU A 573 4.03 16.35 -12.51
C LEU A 573 4.09 15.24 -13.56
N ALA A 574 4.94 14.24 -13.34
CA ALA A 574 5.08 13.12 -14.25
C ALA A 574 3.79 12.28 -14.33
N GLN A 575 3.12 12.05 -13.19
CA GLN A 575 1.86 11.31 -13.15
C GLN A 575 0.73 12.09 -13.87
N ARG A 576 0.68 13.42 -13.74
CA ARG A 576 -0.26 14.25 -14.51
C ARG A 576 -0.03 14.16 -16.01
N GLU A 577 1.21 14.10 -16.46
CA GLU A 577 1.55 13.93 -17.88
C GLU A 577 1.10 12.56 -18.41
N ILE A 578 1.27 11.50 -17.61
CA ILE A 578 0.80 10.15 -17.95
C ILE A 578 -0.73 10.15 -18.03
N ALA A 579 -1.42 10.70 -17.03
CA ALA A 579 -2.88 10.75 -16.97
C ALA A 579 -3.47 11.54 -18.15
N LYS A 580 -2.89 12.70 -18.48
CA LYS A 580 -3.32 13.53 -19.63
C LYS A 580 -3.24 12.80 -20.96
N ASN A 581 -2.24 11.93 -21.15
CA ASN A 581 -2.05 11.20 -22.39
C ASN A 581 -2.75 9.81 -22.40
N SER A 582 -3.37 9.42 -21.28
CA SER A 582 -4.17 8.18 -21.19
C SER A 582 -5.64 8.34 -21.61
N GLY A 583 -6.02 9.48 -22.22
CA GLY A 583 -7.38 9.71 -22.73
C GLY A 583 -8.39 10.21 -21.68
N LEU A 584 -7.95 10.61 -20.51
CA LEU A 584 -8.79 11.24 -19.49
C LEU A 584 -8.97 12.72 -19.83
N GLU A 585 -9.96 13.05 -20.64
CA GLU A 585 -10.19 14.40 -21.20
C GLU A 585 -10.58 15.47 -20.15
N LEU A 586 -11.03 15.06 -18.96
CA LEU A 586 -11.38 15.95 -17.85
C LEU A 586 -10.26 16.90 -17.40
N LEU A 587 -9.00 16.55 -17.68
CA LEU A 587 -7.83 17.35 -17.32
C LEU A 587 -7.66 18.64 -18.16
N ASN A 588 -8.49 18.85 -19.17
CA ASN A 588 -8.39 19.96 -20.12
C ASN A 588 -9.44 21.07 -19.91
N MET A 589 -10.35 20.96 -18.96
CA MET A 589 -11.39 21.96 -18.71
C MET A 589 -10.80 23.24 -18.09
N GLY A 590 -11.25 24.41 -18.57
CA GLY A 590 -10.79 25.74 -18.19
C GLY A 590 -10.91 26.08 -16.70
N SER A 591 -11.70 27.00 -16.24
CA SER A 591 -11.84 27.31 -14.81
C SER A 591 -12.39 26.10 -14.03
N LYS A 592 -11.58 25.53 -13.13
CA LYS A 592 -11.94 24.33 -12.35
C LYS A 592 -12.64 24.71 -11.05
N SER A 593 -13.73 24.05 -10.76
CA SER A 593 -14.36 24.09 -9.44
C SER A 593 -13.48 23.39 -8.40
N LYS A 594 -13.71 23.63 -7.12
CA LYS A 594 -13.01 22.90 -6.03
C LYS A 594 -13.23 21.39 -6.14
N SER A 595 -14.39 20.98 -6.61
CA SER A 595 -14.77 19.58 -6.86
C SER A 595 -13.93 18.95 -7.96
N ASP A 596 -13.72 19.65 -9.07
CA ASP A 596 -12.95 19.15 -10.22
C ASP A 596 -11.49 18.94 -9.86
N VAL A 597 -10.93 19.81 -9.02
CA VAL A 597 -9.54 19.66 -8.53
C VAL A 597 -9.39 18.42 -7.66
N ILE A 598 -10.37 18.12 -6.81
CA ILE A 598 -10.36 16.90 -5.97
C ILE A 598 -10.46 15.65 -6.83
N LEU A 599 -11.37 15.65 -7.81
CA LEU A 599 -11.58 14.55 -8.74
C LEU A 599 -10.32 14.28 -9.58
N GLU A 600 -9.71 15.33 -10.13
CA GLU A 600 -8.46 15.22 -10.90
C GLU A 600 -7.33 14.59 -10.06
N GLU A 601 -7.19 15.02 -8.83
CA GLU A 601 -6.16 14.49 -7.94
C GLU A 601 -6.40 13.03 -7.56
N ASP A 602 -7.65 12.67 -7.30
CA ASP A 602 -8.01 11.28 -7.02
C ASP A 602 -7.75 10.37 -8.23
N LEU A 603 -8.02 10.86 -9.45
CA LEU A 603 -7.67 10.16 -10.70
C LEU A 603 -6.16 9.97 -10.85
N ILE A 604 -5.37 11.03 -10.64
CA ILE A 604 -3.91 10.99 -10.74
C ILE A 604 -3.32 9.99 -9.73
N ASN A 605 -3.89 9.90 -8.53
CA ASN A 605 -3.42 8.97 -7.50
C ASN A 605 -3.83 7.51 -7.77
N LEU A 606 -4.97 7.30 -8.42
CA LEU A 606 -5.53 5.95 -8.62
C LEU A 606 -5.04 5.31 -9.92
N LEU A 607 -4.83 6.10 -10.97
CA LEU A 607 -4.41 5.62 -12.29
C LEU A 607 -3.14 4.75 -12.28
N PRO A 608 -2.04 5.11 -11.56
CA PRO A 608 -0.87 4.25 -11.47
C PRO A 608 -1.17 2.88 -10.88
N ASN A 609 -2.08 2.81 -9.90
CA ASN A 609 -2.47 1.56 -9.26
C ASN A 609 -3.29 0.67 -10.19
N VAL A 610 -4.15 1.27 -11.03
CA VAL A 610 -4.93 0.56 -12.05
C VAL A 610 -4.01 0.02 -13.15
N ILE A 611 -3.05 0.81 -13.63
CA ILE A 611 -2.04 0.36 -14.61
C ILE A 611 -1.25 -0.82 -14.04
N ARG A 612 -0.79 -0.75 -12.80
CA ARG A 612 -0.06 -1.83 -12.13
C ARG A 612 -0.92 -3.07 -11.94
N ALA A 613 -2.20 -2.92 -11.57
CA ALA A 613 -3.14 -4.04 -11.42
C ALA A 613 -3.32 -4.78 -12.76
N ASN A 614 -3.48 -4.04 -13.87
CA ASN A 614 -3.56 -4.61 -15.20
C ASN A 614 -2.29 -5.37 -15.58
N ASN A 615 -1.12 -4.81 -15.31
CA ASN A 615 0.16 -5.44 -15.59
C ASN A 615 0.36 -6.71 -14.74
N MET A 616 0.00 -6.70 -13.45
CA MET A 616 0.04 -7.88 -12.59
C MET A 616 -0.93 -8.96 -13.10
N SER A 617 -2.16 -8.58 -13.48
CA SER A 617 -3.13 -9.50 -14.06
C SER A 617 -2.59 -10.18 -15.33
N LYS A 618 -1.93 -9.41 -16.21
CA LYS A 618 -1.32 -9.91 -17.44
C LYS A 618 -0.18 -10.89 -17.15
N GLU A 619 0.78 -10.55 -16.27
CA GLU A 619 1.91 -11.43 -15.93
C GLU A 619 1.46 -12.69 -15.19
N LEU A 620 0.49 -12.59 -14.27
CA LEU A 620 -0.09 -13.71 -13.54
C LEU A 620 -1.13 -14.50 -14.37
N LYS A 621 -1.42 -14.06 -15.62
CA LYS A 621 -2.39 -14.66 -16.55
C LYS A 621 -3.78 -14.82 -15.95
N ARG A 622 -4.26 -13.77 -15.25
CA ARG A 622 -5.57 -13.78 -14.60
C ARG A 622 -6.73 -13.50 -15.56
N GLY A 623 -6.46 -12.81 -16.70
CA GLY A 623 -7.49 -12.40 -17.66
C GLY A 623 -8.51 -11.43 -17.06
N VAL A 624 -8.08 -10.59 -16.12
CA VAL A 624 -8.90 -9.56 -15.50
C VAL A 624 -8.34 -8.20 -15.90
N THR A 625 -9.22 -7.33 -16.38
CA THR A 625 -8.90 -5.94 -16.75
C THR A 625 -9.61 -4.95 -15.86
N PHE A 626 -8.94 -3.85 -15.57
CA PHE A 626 -9.42 -2.76 -14.70
C PHE A 626 -9.46 -1.46 -15.49
N GLU A 627 -10.58 -0.76 -15.45
CA GLU A 627 -10.81 0.50 -16.14
C GLU A 627 -11.41 1.52 -15.17
N LEU A 628 -10.91 2.77 -15.19
CA LEU A 628 -11.47 3.85 -14.38
C LEU A 628 -12.75 4.36 -15.03
N ILE A 629 -13.81 4.53 -14.24
CA ILE A 629 -15.05 5.17 -14.64
C ILE A 629 -15.42 6.28 -13.65
N LEU A 630 -16.09 7.29 -14.16
CA LEU A 630 -16.60 8.40 -13.36
C LEU A 630 -18.11 8.18 -13.13
N VAL A 631 -18.52 8.29 -11.89
CA VAL A 631 -19.93 8.13 -11.50
C VAL A 631 -20.42 9.48 -10.98
N PRO A 632 -21.25 10.19 -11.73
CA PRO A 632 -21.84 11.46 -11.31
C PRO A 632 -22.77 11.27 -10.10
N PRO A 633 -22.93 12.28 -9.24
CA PRO A 633 -23.80 12.17 -8.05
C PRO A 633 -25.26 11.91 -8.37
N GLU A 634 -25.73 12.33 -9.53
CA GLU A 634 -27.10 12.12 -10.01
C GLU A 634 -27.43 10.64 -10.19
N VAL A 635 -26.43 9.81 -10.50
CA VAL A 635 -26.56 8.36 -10.61
C VAL A 635 -26.99 7.73 -9.28
N ASN A 636 -26.53 8.32 -8.17
CA ASN A 636 -26.86 7.89 -6.82
C ASN A 636 -28.10 8.64 -6.26
N GLY A 637 -28.85 9.36 -7.10
CA GLY A 637 -30.05 10.11 -6.70
C GLY A 637 -29.76 11.40 -5.92
N ASN A 638 -28.52 11.88 -5.90
CA ASN A 638 -28.14 13.12 -5.24
C ASN A 638 -28.05 14.24 -6.28
N LYS A 639 -28.80 15.35 -6.10
CA LYS A 639 -28.68 16.56 -6.93
C LYS A 639 -27.34 17.28 -6.69
N GLU A 640 -26.83 17.20 -5.49
CA GLU A 640 -25.57 17.82 -5.06
C GLU A 640 -24.63 16.74 -4.53
N GLY A 641 -23.39 16.78 -4.96
CA GLY A 641 -22.38 15.81 -4.54
C GLY A 641 -21.11 15.93 -5.36
N LEU A 642 -20.14 15.08 -5.06
CA LEU A 642 -18.92 14.95 -5.84
C LEU A 642 -19.04 13.76 -6.78
N THR A 643 -18.56 13.91 -8.01
CA THR A 643 -18.36 12.77 -8.92
C THR A 643 -17.40 11.78 -8.26
N GLU A 644 -17.79 10.51 -8.22
CA GLU A 644 -16.99 9.43 -7.65
C GLU A 644 -16.21 8.70 -8.73
N ILE A 645 -15.05 8.15 -8.32
CA ILE A 645 -14.25 7.31 -9.20
C ILE A 645 -14.49 5.85 -8.82
N TRP A 646 -15.00 5.10 -9.77
CA TRP A 646 -15.19 3.67 -9.63
C TRP A 646 -14.28 2.92 -10.60
N ILE A 647 -14.12 1.63 -10.39
CA ILE A 647 -13.30 0.75 -11.21
C ILE A 647 -14.17 -0.34 -11.79
N LYS A 648 -14.28 -0.35 -13.11
CA LYS A 648 -14.91 -1.42 -13.87
C LYS A 648 -13.91 -2.58 -13.98
N VAL A 649 -14.32 -3.73 -13.51
CA VAL A 649 -13.53 -4.95 -13.45
C VAL A 649 -14.14 -5.96 -14.38
N HIS A 650 -13.42 -6.30 -15.45
CA HIS A 650 -13.88 -7.27 -16.44
C HIS A 650 -13.03 -8.53 -16.39
N ASN A 651 -13.67 -9.69 -16.21
CA ASN A 651 -13.02 -10.99 -16.25
C ASN A 651 -13.30 -11.65 -17.61
N GLU A 652 -12.28 -11.70 -18.47
CA GLU A 652 -12.36 -12.26 -19.81
C GLU A 652 -12.68 -13.77 -19.80
N HIS A 653 -12.17 -14.51 -18.81
CA HIS A 653 -12.36 -15.95 -18.72
C HIS A 653 -13.81 -16.32 -18.40
N GLU A 654 -14.47 -15.55 -17.55
CA GLU A 654 -15.84 -15.80 -17.11
C GLU A 654 -16.85 -14.95 -17.89
N GLY A 655 -16.40 -13.89 -18.54
CA GLY A 655 -17.23 -12.91 -19.24
C GLY A 655 -18.10 -12.09 -18.30
N THR A 656 -17.63 -11.91 -17.04
CA THR A 656 -18.31 -11.14 -16.00
C THR A 656 -17.73 -9.73 -15.87
N THR A 657 -18.55 -8.78 -15.49
CA THR A 657 -18.12 -7.39 -15.27
C THR A 657 -18.67 -6.93 -13.93
N PHE A 658 -17.80 -6.33 -13.08
CA PHE A 658 -18.17 -5.80 -11.78
C PHE A 658 -17.72 -4.34 -11.70
N PHE A 659 -18.33 -3.60 -10.77
CA PHE A 659 -17.96 -2.23 -10.46
C PHE A 659 -17.51 -2.17 -9.00
N TRP A 660 -16.30 -1.70 -8.78
CA TRP A 660 -15.73 -1.53 -7.44
C TRP A 660 -15.56 -0.06 -7.14
N ASP A 661 -15.95 0.36 -5.96
CA ASP A 661 -15.56 1.66 -5.44
C ASP A 661 -14.04 1.72 -5.18
N LYS A 662 -13.50 2.92 -5.03
CA LYS A 662 -12.08 3.17 -4.80
C LYS A 662 -11.51 2.36 -3.62
N ASN A 663 -12.27 2.25 -2.51
CA ASN A 663 -11.78 1.57 -1.30
C ASN A 663 -11.72 0.06 -1.53
N ARG A 664 -12.74 -0.52 -2.16
CA ARG A 664 -12.77 -1.95 -2.51
C ARG A 664 -11.63 -2.31 -3.46
N PHE A 665 -11.40 -1.48 -4.49
CA PHE A 665 -10.27 -1.67 -5.40
C PHE A 665 -8.95 -1.61 -4.65
N MET A 666 -8.71 -0.60 -3.82
CA MET A 666 -7.45 -0.47 -3.10
C MET A 666 -7.20 -1.64 -2.15
N ASN A 667 -8.23 -2.14 -1.47
CA ASN A 667 -8.13 -3.33 -0.63
C ASN A 667 -7.69 -4.57 -1.42
N ARG A 668 -8.31 -4.78 -2.59
CA ARG A 668 -7.96 -5.87 -3.50
C ARG A 668 -6.58 -5.69 -4.13
N TYR A 669 -6.24 -4.47 -4.53
CA TYR A 669 -4.95 -4.13 -5.12
C TYR A 669 -3.77 -4.52 -4.21
N TYR A 670 -3.91 -4.35 -2.91
CA TYR A 670 -2.88 -4.79 -1.97
C TYR A 670 -2.71 -6.32 -1.94
N GLY A 671 -3.80 -7.06 -2.02
CA GLY A 671 -3.74 -8.52 -2.18
C GLY A 671 -3.09 -8.94 -3.50
N MET A 672 -3.35 -8.20 -4.60
CA MET A 672 -2.70 -8.42 -5.90
C MET A 672 -1.18 -8.22 -5.80
N GLN A 673 -0.74 -7.19 -5.10
CA GLN A 673 0.69 -6.93 -4.87
C GLN A 673 1.36 -8.04 -4.05
N GLU A 674 0.70 -8.53 -3.00
CA GLU A 674 1.21 -9.66 -2.21
C GLU A 674 1.33 -10.92 -3.05
N MET A 675 0.29 -11.25 -3.82
CA MET A 675 0.28 -12.39 -4.72
C MET A 675 1.39 -12.29 -5.77
N TYR A 676 1.54 -11.12 -6.40
CA TYR A 676 2.57 -10.87 -7.40
C TYR A 676 3.99 -10.98 -6.80
N GLN A 677 4.18 -10.45 -5.60
CA GLN A 677 5.45 -10.54 -4.91
C GLN A 677 5.84 -11.98 -4.59
N ASN A 678 4.92 -12.78 -4.05
CA ASN A 678 5.14 -14.19 -3.79
C ASN A 678 5.48 -14.95 -5.09
N TYR A 679 4.81 -14.63 -6.20
CA TYR A 679 5.13 -15.15 -7.52
C TYR A 679 6.55 -14.77 -7.98
N ALA A 680 6.92 -13.48 -7.89
CA ALA A 680 8.23 -12.97 -8.29
C ALA A 680 9.38 -13.55 -7.44
N GLU A 681 9.14 -13.80 -6.16
CA GLU A 681 10.07 -14.49 -5.25
C GLU A 681 10.15 -16.00 -5.52
N GLY A 682 9.28 -16.56 -6.38
CA GLY A 682 9.24 -17.98 -6.73
C GLY A 682 8.66 -18.86 -5.63
N ASP A 683 7.76 -18.32 -4.81
CA ASP A 683 6.98 -19.12 -3.84
C ASP A 683 6.06 -20.08 -4.58
N THR A 684 6.11 -21.36 -4.23
CA THR A 684 5.26 -22.39 -4.85
C THR A 684 3.78 -22.25 -4.47
N HIS A 685 3.48 -21.55 -3.38
CA HIS A 685 2.13 -21.32 -2.88
C HIS A 685 1.61 -19.91 -3.17
N TRP A 686 2.21 -19.20 -4.12
CA TRP A 686 1.82 -17.83 -4.50
C TRP A 686 0.37 -17.72 -4.97
N ASN A 687 -0.17 -18.81 -5.56
CA ASN A 687 -1.53 -18.83 -6.10
C ASN A 687 -2.53 -19.11 -4.96
N MET A 688 -3.32 -18.12 -4.64
CA MET A 688 -4.34 -18.21 -3.60
C MET A 688 -5.58 -18.96 -4.08
N SER A 689 -6.33 -19.56 -3.15
CA SER A 689 -7.64 -20.15 -3.43
C SER A 689 -8.65 -19.09 -3.89
N SER A 690 -9.67 -19.47 -4.67
CA SER A 690 -10.64 -18.55 -5.26
C SER A 690 -11.38 -17.66 -4.24
N ASP A 691 -11.52 -18.11 -3.00
CA ASP A 691 -12.08 -17.34 -1.88
C ASP A 691 -11.15 -16.23 -1.36
N ARG A 692 -9.86 -16.32 -1.68
CA ARG A 692 -8.81 -15.36 -1.28
C ARG A 692 -8.14 -14.67 -2.46
N ASP A 693 -8.44 -15.08 -3.70
CA ASP A 693 -7.85 -14.50 -4.89
C ASP A 693 -8.31 -13.04 -5.06
N PRO A 694 -7.42 -12.06 -4.98
CA PRO A 694 -7.79 -10.64 -5.08
C PRO A 694 -8.28 -10.22 -6.46
N PHE A 695 -8.04 -11.03 -7.50
CA PHE A 695 -8.54 -10.82 -8.85
C PHE A 695 -9.92 -11.42 -9.07
N TYR A 696 -10.36 -12.32 -8.19
CA TYR A 696 -11.57 -13.09 -8.39
C TYR A 696 -12.78 -12.45 -7.70
N GLU A 697 -13.87 -12.35 -8.43
CA GLU A 697 -15.20 -12.03 -7.92
C GLU A 697 -16.16 -13.14 -8.36
N PRO A 698 -16.87 -13.80 -7.42
CA PRO A 698 -17.78 -14.87 -7.79
C PRO A 698 -18.93 -14.31 -8.67
N PRO A 699 -19.35 -15.05 -9.70
CA PRO A 699 -20.43 -14.62 -10.60
C PRO A 699 -21.75 -14.34 -9.88
N GLU A 700 -21.96 -15.02 -8.74
CA GLU A 700 -23.15 -14.85 -7.89
C GLU A 700 -23.10 -13.54 -7.07
N ALA A 701 -21.98 -12.83 -7.08
CA ALA A 701 -21.90 -11.52 -6.43
C ALA A 701 -22.83 -10.54 -7.16
N GLU A 702 -23.53 -9.76 -6.38
CA GLU A 702 -24.40 -8.73 -6.92
C GLU A 702 -23.59 -7.64 -7.63
N VAL A 703 -24.07 -7.24 -8.78
CA VAL A 703 -23.52 -6.15 -9.58
C VAL A 703 -24.65 -5.20 -9.95
N ILE A 704 -24.35 -3.93 -9.93
CA ILE A 704 -25.28 -2.93 -10.46
C ILE A 704 -25.37 -3.09 -11.98
N ILE A 705 -26.58 -3.24 -12.49
CA ILE A 705 -26.88 -3.34 -13.92
C ILE A 705 -26.98 -1.95 -14.51
N GLY A 706 -27.68 -1.07 -13.79
CA GLY A 706 -27.93 0.29 -14.17
C GLY A 706 -28.87 0.96 -13.19
N TYR A 707 -29.30 2.14 -13.54
CA TYR A 707 -30.19 2.97 -12.75
C TYR A 707 -31.28 3.62 -13.60
N VAL A 708 -32.36 4.03 -12.93
CA VAL A 708 -33.48 4.76 -13.49
C VAL A 708 -33.76 5.97 -12.62
N ASN A 709 -33.84 7.14 -13.20
CA ASN A 709 -34.18 8.38 -12.51
C ASN A 709 -35.60 8.80 -12.87
N VAL A 710 -36.46 8.84 -11.87
CA VAL A 710 -37.89 9.21 -11.99
C VAL A 710 -38.10 10.59 -11.41
N TYR A 711 -38.49 11.55 -12.24
CA TYR A 711 -38.84 12.91 -11.81
C TYR A 711 -40.19 12.91 -11.15
N LEU A 712 -40.31 13.48 -9.94
CA LEU A 712 -41.48 13.35 -9.09
C LEU A 712 -42.46 14.52 -9.22
N GLN A 713 -42.20 15.47 -10.10
CA GLN A 713 -42.96 16.74 -10.20
C GLN A 713 -44.49 16.54 -10.34
N SER A 714 -44.95 15.54 -11.07
CA SER A 714 -46.39 15.23 -11.22
C SER A 714 -47.06 14.89 -9.89
N LEU A 715 -46.33 14.22 -8.98
CA LEU A 715 -46.81 13.83 -7.65
C LEU A 715 -47.03 15.05 -6.74
N ALA A 716 -46.32 16.16 -6.98
CA ALA A 716 -46.57 17.40 -6.26
C ALA A 716 -47.94 18.02 -6.55
N TYR A 717 -48.59 17.60 -7.63
CA TYR A 717 -49.94 17.97 -7.99
C TYR A 717 -50.96 16.84 -7.77
N MET A 718 -50.59 15.78 -7.04
CA MET A 718 -51.41 14.59 -6.81
C MET A 718 -51.76 13.80 -8.10
N ILE A 719 -50.95 13.98 -9.16
CA ILE A 719 -51.09 13.26 -10.43
C ILE A 719 -50.27 11.99 -10.35
N GLU A 720 -50.94 10.86 -10.63
CA GLU A 720 -50.24 9.56 -10.66
C GLU A 720 -49.20 9.53 -11.80
N LEU A 721 -48.11 8.81 -11.55
CA LEU A 721 -47.03 8.59 -12.51
C LEU A 721 -47.01 7.10 -12.81
N GLU A 722 -47.27 6.70 -14.06
CA GLU A 722 -47.14 5.32 -14.53
C GLU A 722 -46.48 5.34 -15.90
N ASP A 723 -45.22 4.83 -15.96
CA ASP A 723 -44.42 4.84 -17.20
C ASP A 723 -43.38 3.74 -17.22
N THR A 724 -42.74 3.55 -18.37
CA THR A 724 -41.64 2.61 -18.57
C THR A 724 -40.38 3.38 -18.91
N PHE A 725 -39.44 3.37 -17.97
CA PHE A 725 -38.19 4.11 -18.03
C PHE A 725 -37.04 3.22 -18.54
N ARG A 726 -36.11 3.83 -19.27
CA ARG A 726 -34.90 3.12 -19.69
C ARG A 726 -33.92 2.97 -18.51
N ILE A 727 -33.28 1.83 -18.41
CA ILE A 727 -32.22 1.54 -17.46
C ILE A 727 -30.89 1.89 -18.14
N PHE A 728 -30.14 2.81 -17.56
CA PHE A 728 -28.83 3.21 -18.07
C PHE A 728 -27.72 2.71 -17.13
N ASP A 729 -26.60 2.23 -17.71
CA ASP A 729 -25.38 1.96 -16.94
C ASP A 729 -24.56 3.25 -16.75
N PHE A 730 -23.41 3.15 -16.09
CA PHE A 730 -22.52 4.30 -15.83
C PHE A 730 -21.87 4.90 -17.09
N GLN A 731 -22.07 4.32 -18.26
CA GLN A 731 -21.56 4.77 -19.55
C GLN A 731 -22.71 5.18 -20.50
N ASP A 732 -23.89 5.46 -19.94
CA ASP A 732 -25.13 5.79 -20.67
C ASP A 732 -25.56 4.71 -21.68
N SER A 733 -25.15 3.46 -21.46
CA SER A 733 -25.57 2.34 -22.30
C SER A 733 -26.95 1.86 -21.87
N ASP A 734 -27.82 1.59 -22.86
CA ASP A 734 -29.17 1.06 -22.62
C ASP A 734 -29.11 -0.39 -22.14
N MET A 735 -29.51 -0.64 -20.92
CA MET A 735 -29.50 -1.94 -20.22
C MET A 735 -30.87 -2.59 -20.13
N GLY A 736 -31.88 -1.98 -20.72
CA GLY A 736 -33.28 -2.45 -20.70
C GLY A 736 -34.25 -1.38 -20.19
N GLN A 737 -35.42 -1.80 -19.77
CA GLN A 737 -36.50 -0.92 -19.37
C GLN A 737 -37.11 -1.38 -18.04
N LEU A 738 -37.51 -0.45 -17.20
CA LEU A 738 -38.16 -0.68 -15.91
C LEU A 738 -39.55 -0.01 -15.91
N ALA A 739 -40.60 -0.78 -15.74
CA ALA A 739 -41.95 -0.28 -15.61
C ALA A 739 -42.24 0.06 -14.13
N ILE A 740 -42.64 1.30 -13.88
CA ILE A 740 -42.85 1.87 -12.55
C ILE A 740 -44.20 2.59 -12.51
N ALA A 741 -44.87 2.46 -11.37
CA ALA A 741 -46.03 3.29 -11.07
C ALA A 741 -45.92 3.90 -9.68
N ILE A 742 -46.13 5.20 -9.54
CA ILE A 742 -46.19 5.91 -8.26
C ILE A 742 -47.56 6.58 -8.15
N ILE A 743 -48.37 6.13 -7.18
CA ILE A 743 -49.79 6.48 -7.08
C ILE A 743 -50.04 7.18 -5.74
N PRO A 744 -50.55 8.43 -5.76
CA PRO A 744 -51.05 9.06 -4.54
C PRO A 744 -52.20 8.27 -3.94
N CYS A 745 -52.18 8.09 -2.62
CA CYS A 745 -53.20 7.33 -1.93
C CYS A 745 -53.46 7.88 -0.52
N SER A 746 -54.56 7.45 0.07
CA SER A 746 -54.83 7.71 1.50
C SER A 746 -53.81 6.95 2.37
N VAL A 747 -53.68 7.35 3.64
CA VAL A 747 -52.83 6.68 4.60
C VAL A 747 -53.21 5.22 4.89
N THR A 748 -54.41 4.81 4.47
CA THR A 748 -54.91 3.42 4.54
C THR A 748 -54.61 2.63 3.26
N GLY A 749 -53.93 3.24 2.28
CA GLY A 749 -53.59 2.62 1.01
C GLY A 749 -54.69 2.63 -0.05
N LYS A 750 -55.76 3.41 0.09
CA LYS A 750 -56.76 3.56 -0.95
C LYS A 750 -56.28 4.55 -1.98
N ASP A 751 -56.22 4.17 -3.23
CA ASP A 751 -55.82 5.02 -4.35
C ASP A 751 -56.70 6.27 -4.45
N ILE A 752 -56.05 7.41 -4.62
CA ILE A 752 -56.71 8.70 -4.88
C ILE A 752 -56.48 9.00 -6.37
N ARG A 753 -57.49 8.75 -7.19
CA ARG A 753 -57.42 8.99 -8.63
C ARG A 753 -58.36 10.14 -9.03
N GLY A 754 -57.84 11.08 -9.80
CA GLY A 754 -58.60 12.21 -10.32
C GLY A 754 -58.78 13.39 -9.35
N ASP A 755 -58.32 13.28 -8.10
CA ASP A 755 -58.27 14.38 -7.14
C ASP A 755 -56.91 15.06 -7.19
N PHE A 756 -56.71 15.98 -8.13
CA PHE A 756 -55.48 16.78 -8.23
C PHE A 756 -55.62 18.09 -7.47
N VAL A 757 -54.48 18.64 -7.03
CA VAL A 757 -54.42 19.98 -6.41
C VAL A 757 -53.96 21.01 -7.45
N GLN A 758 -54.47 22.24 -7.35
CA GLN A 758 -54.03 23.32 -8.26
C GLN A 758 -52.70 23.90 -7.81
N GLU A 759 -52.52 24.07 -6.50
CA GLU A 759 -51.33 24.56 -5.90
C GLU A 759 -50.71 23.45 -5.01
N PRO A 760 -49.45 23.05 -5.22
CA PRO A 760 -48.81 22.00 -4.44
C PRO A 760 -48.83 22.24 -2.93
N GLU A 761 -48.81 23.50 -2.50
CA GLU A 761 -48.85 23.94 -1.10
C GLU A 761 -50.08 23.47 -0.34
N GLU A 762 -51.17 23.18 -1.07
CA GLU A 762 -52.43 22.63 -0.48
C GLU A 762 -52.22 21.26 0.18
N MET A 763 -51.17 20.56 -0.13
CA MET A 763 -50.82 19.28 0.50
C MET A 763 -50.23 19.42 1.88
N ILE A 764 -49.63 20.58 2.21
CA ILE A 764 -48.95 20.80 3.49
C ILE A 764 -49.95 20.61 4.64
N GLY A 765 -49.53 19.80 5.63
CA GLY A 765 -50.40 19.50 6.81
C GLY A 765 -51.41 18.41 6.57
N LYS A 766 -51.69 17.96 5.34
CA LYS A 766 -52.55 16.82 5.06
C LYS A 766 -51.83 15.49 5.35
N ASN A 767 -52.58 14.46 5.68
CA ASN A 767 -52.05 13.10 5.84
C ASN A 767 -52.22 12.35 4.52
N LEU A 768 -51.12 12.11 3.83
CA LEU A 768 -51.05 11.47 2.52
C LEU A 768 -50.11 10.29 2.53
N ALA A 769 -50.26 9.43 1.55
CA ALA A 769 -49.33 8.36 1.28
C ALA A 769 -49.10 8.21 -0.23
N PHE A 770 -48.00 7.63 -0.58
CA PHE A 770 -47.66 7.28 -1.96
C PHE A 770 -47.36 5.78 -2.03
N LYS A 771 -47.92 5.12 -3.02
CA LYS A 771 -47.58 3.74 -3.37
C LYS A 771 -46.54 3.76 -4.48
N VAL A 772 -45.41 3.20 -4.22
CA VAL A 772 -44.39 2.94 -5.26
C VAL A 772 -44.53 1.49 -5.68
N ARG A 773 -44.76 1.26 -6.96
CA ARG A 773 -44.87 -0.07 -7.56
C ARG A 773 -43.77 -0.25 -8.56
N ILE A 774 -42.94 -1.27 -8.36
CA ILE A 774 -41.98 -1.74 -9.34
C ILE A 774 -42.60 -2.94 -10.04
N LEU A 775 -43.01 -2.74 -11.28
CA LEU A 775 -43.81 -3.76 -11.99
C LEU A 775 -42.95 -4.82 -12.64
N ALA A 776 -42.11 -4.42 -13.58
CA ALA A 776 -41.25 -5.36 -14.31
C ALA A 776 -40.02 -4.68 -14.94
N ALA A 777 -38.91 -5.39 -15.01
CA ALA A 777 -37.81 -5.03 -15.89
C ALA A 777 -37.86 -5.89 -17.17
N ASN A 778 -37.67 -5.26 -18.32
CA ASN A 778 -37.70 -5.90 -19.63
C ASN A 778 -36.40 -5.64 -20.40
N GLY A 779 -35.95 -6.64 -21.17
CA GLY A 779 -34.81 -6.50 -22.05
C GLY A 779 -33.45 -6.47 -21.32
N LEU A 780 -33.36 -6.95 -20.08
CA LEU A 780 -32.12 -7.03 -19.36
C LEU A 780 -31.07 -7.85 -20.14
N PRO A 781 -29.77 -7.54 -20.00
CA PRO A 781 -28.70 -8.26 -20.70
C PRO A 781 -28.74 -9.76 -20.42
N ARG A 782 -28.57 -10.59 -21.45
CA ARG A 782 -28.63 -12.07 -21.35
C ARG A 782 -27.62 -12.66 -20.36
N ARG A 783 -26.59 -11.91 -19.98
CA ARG A 783 -25.60 -12.31 -18.97
C ARG A 783 -26.15 -12.28 -17.55
N ILE A 784 -27.23 -11.53 -17.32
CA ILE A 784 -27.89 -11.42 -16.02
C ILE A 784 -28.82 -12.63 -15.82
N GLU A 785 -28.62 -13.34 -14.72
CA GLU A 785 -29.43 -14.51 -14.35
C GLU A 785 -30.57 -14.13 -13.43
N LYS A 786 -30.28 -13.26 -12.47
CA LYS A 786 -31.23 -12.76 -11.48
C LYS A 786 -31.10 -11.26 -11.34
N SER A 787 -32.19 -10.58 -11.00
CA SER A 787 -32.18 -9.15 -10.75
C SER A 787 -33.14 -8.76 -9.62
N LEU A 788 -32.88 -7.61 -9.01
CA LEU A 788 -33.69 -6.95 -8.01
C LEU A 788 -33.51 -5.43 -8.14
N CYS A 789 -34.40 -4.66 -7.54
CA CYS A 789 -34.33 -3.21 -7.52
C CYS A 789 -34.17 -2.69 -6.08
N ARG A 790 -33.40 -1.61 -5.91
CA ARG A 790 -33.23 -0.89 -4.64
C ARG A 790 -33.52 0.58 -4.85
N TYR A 791 -34.26 1.19 -3.92
CA TYR A 791 -34.56 2.60 -3.94
C TYR A 791 -34.91 3.14 -2.57
N THR A 792 -34.72 4.45 -2.40
CA THR A 792 -35.07 5.19 -1.17
C THR A 792 -36.05 6.31 -1.54
N PHE A 793 -37.19 6.35 -0.93
CA PHE A 793 -38.22 7.39 -1.15
C PHE A 793 -38.14 8.42 -0.01
N PHE A 794 -37.63 9.61 -0.32
CA PHE A 794 -37.39 10.70 0.63
C PHE A 794 -36.48 10.25 1.78
N ASP A 795 -36.89 10.43 3.05
CA ASP A 795 -36.17 10.07 4.28
C ASP A 795 -36.46 8.64 4.78
N GLN A 796 -37.16 7.84 3.97
CA GLN A 796 -37.58 6.51 4.36
C GLN A 796 -36.43 5.49 4.18
N PRO A 797 -36.47 4.37 4.94
CA PRO A 797 -35.49 3.28 4.77
C PRO A 797 -35.45 2.75 3.33
N GLU A 798 -34.24 2.34 2.87
CA GLU A 798 -34.08 1.70 1.58
C GLU A 798 -35.01 0.47 1.42
N VAL A 799 -35.64 0.37 0.28
CA VAL A 799 -36.51 -0.74 -0.11
C VAL A 799 -35.78 -1.62 -1.13
N GLU A 800 -35.81 -2.93 -0.92
CA GLU A 800 -35.32 -3.95 -1.84
C GLU A 800 -36.47 -4.83 -2.30
N THR A 801 -36.63 -4.99 -3.62
CA THR A 801 -37.63 -5.88 -4.20
C THR A 801 -37.23 -7.35 -4.10
N ALA A 802 -38.16 -8.27 -4.31
CA ALA A 802 -37.84 -9.68 -4.43
C ALA A 802 -36.88 -9.93 -5.63
N THR A 803 -35.94 -10.89 -5.47
CA THR A 803 -35.03 -11.29 -6.54
C THR A 803 -35.78 -12.11 -7.60
N MET A 804 -35.79 -11.65 -8.84
CA MET A 804 -36.42 -12.32 -9.97
C MET A 804 -35.43 -12.84 -10.98
N SER A 805 -35.81 -13.84 -11.77
CA SER A 805 -34.91 -14.50 -12.73
C SER A 805 -35.28 -14.20 -14.18
N GLY A 806 -34.24 -14.09 -15.04
CA GLY A 806 -34.40 -13.94 -16.49
C GLY A 806 -34.21 -12.51 -17.00
N THR A 807 -34.30 -12.36 -18.33
CA THR A 807 -34.15 -11.05 -19.02
C THR A 807 -35.43 -10.21 -18.97
N THR A 808 -36.53 -10.80 -18.53
CA THR A 808 -37.78 -10.15 -18.19
C THR A 808 -38.12 -10.55 -16.78
N ALA A 809 -38.02 -9.61 -15.86
CA ALA A 809 -38.21 -9.84 -14.42
C ALA A 809 -39.48 -9.13 -13.95
N ALA A 810 -40.48 -9.89 -13.60
CA ALA A 810 -41.75 -9.34 -13.05
C ALA A 810 -41.63 -9.26 -11.53
N TYR A 811 -41.35 -8.08 -11.00
CA TYR A 811 -41.17 -7.87 -9.55
C TYR A 811 -42.51 -7.82 -8.86
N ALA A 812 -43.52 -7.12 -9.47
CA ALA A 812 -44.82 -6.89 -8.89
C ALA A 812 -44.78 -6.44 -7.41
N ASP A 813 -43.74 -5.65 -7.09
CA ASP A 813 -43.52 -5.14 -5.74
C ASP A 813 -44.32 -3.86 -5.52
N GLU A 814 -45.00 -3.75 -4.36
CA GLU A 814 -45.75 -2.57 -3.97
C GLU A 814 -45.34 -2.14 -2.55
N LYS A 815 -44.92 -0.88 -2.41
CA LYS A 815 -44.55 -0.28 -1.11
C LYS A 815 -45.36 0.97 -0.85
N LEU A 816 -45.92 1.05 0.36
CA LEU A 816 -46.68 2.20 0.84
C LEU A 816 -45.83 3.09 1.72
N PHE A 817 -45.64 4.36 1.33
CA PHE A 817 -44.97 5.40 2.11
C PHE A 817 -46.02 6.39 2.66
N SER A 818 -46.15 6.49 3.98
CA SER A 818 -47.17 7.31 4.64
C SER A 818 -46.54 8.49 5.37
N PHE A 819 -47.05 9.69 5.08
CA PHE A 819 -46.58 10.95 5.67
C PHE A 819 -47.72 11.57 6.51
N LYS A 820 -47.44 11.86 7.77
CA LYS A 820 -48.43 12.33 8.76
C LYS A 820 -47.81 13.40 9.65
N PRO A 821 -47.87 14.69 9.26
CA PRO A 821 -48.40 15.28 8.05
C PRO A 821 -47.35 15.38 6.92
N VAL A 822 -47.78 15.82 5.74
CA VAL A 822 -46.86 16.26 4.66
C VAL A 822 -46.16 17.53 5.10
N THR A 823 -44.81 17.52 5.04
CA THR A 823 -43.94 18.63 5.39
C THR A 823 -43.51 19.45 4.19
N LYS A 824 -42.93 20.63 4.43
CA LYS A 824 -42.39 21.48 3.34
C LYS A 824 -41.25 20.81 2.62
N GLU A 825 -40.40 20.12 3.37
CA GLU A 825 -39.23 19.39 2.84
C GLU A 825 -39.67 18.26 1.92
N LEU A 826 -40.71 17.51 2.29
CA LEU A 826 -41.30 16.50 1.40
C LEU A 826 -41.88 17.13 0.13
N LEU A 827 -42.55 18.27 0.25
CA LEU A 827 -43.12 18.97 -0.91
C LEU A 827 -42.01 19.47 -1.85
N GLU A 828 -40.92 19.99 -1.31
CA GLU A 828 -39.73 20.37 -2.07
C GLU A 828 -39.12 19.17 -2.79
N TYR A 829 -38.99 18.04 -2.09
CA TYR A 829 -38.57 16.79 -2.71
C TYR A 829 -39.49 16.34 -3.84
N LEU A 830 -40.81 16.43 -3.70
CA LEU A 830 -41.74 16.07 -4.78
C LEU A 830 -41.65 17.05 -5.96
N LYS A 831 -41.47 18.35 -5.73
CA LYS A 831 -41.37 19.37 -6.78
C LYS A 831 -40.07 19.26 -7.59
N GLU A 832 -38.96 19.03 -6.92
CA GLU A 832 -37.64 19.13 -7.52
C GLU A 832 -36.82 17.82 -7.42
N GLY A 833 -37.29 16.85 -6.63
CA GLY A 833 -36.60 15.60 -6.37
C GLY A 833 -36.66 14.62 -7.51
N VAL A 834 -35.74 13.68 -7.43
CA VAL A 834 -35.64 12.54 -8.34
C VAL A 834 -35.65 11.27 -7.49
N LEU A 835 -36.51 10.32 -7.79
CA LEU A 835 -36.41 8.98 -7.25
C LEU A 835 -35.45 8.17 -8.10
N SER A 836 -34.26 7.89 -7.57
CA SER A 836 -33.31 7.02 -8.22
C SER A 836 -33.55 5.57 -7.81
N ILE A 837 -33.73 4.70 -8.80
CA ILE A 837 -33.93 3.26 -8.62
C ILE A 837 -32.74 2.54 -9.24
N SER A 838 -31.93 1.87 -8.42
CA SER A 838 -30.85 1.05 -8.86
C SER A 838 -31.30 -0.39 -9.15
N VAL A 839 -30.92 -0.91 -10.31
CA VAL A 839 -31.22 -2.28 -10.72
C VAL A 839 -29.96 -3.11 -10.54
N TRP A 840 -30.05 -4.11 -9.68
CA TRP A 840 -28.95 -5.02 -9.32
C TRP A 840 -29.16 -6.40 -9.89
N GLY A 841 -28.09 -7.17 -10.09
CA GLY A 841 -28.24 -8.53 -10.58
C GLY A 841 -27.07 -9.44 -10.28
N GLN A 842 -27.30 -10.71 -10.52
CA GLN A 842 -26.28 -11.77 -10.48
C GLN A 842 -25.99 -12.24 -11.89
N GLN A 843 -24.69 -12.41 -12.22
CA GLN A 843 -24.25 -12.73 -13.56
C GLN A 843 -24.11 -14.25 -13.72
N ARG A 844 -24.32 -14.73 -14.96
CA ARG A 844 -24.11 -16.13 -15.34
C ARG A 844 -22.65 -16.33 -15.75
N SER A 845 -21.95 -17.23 -15.08
CA SER A 845 -20.59 -17.64 -15.47
C SER A 845 -20.60 -18.45 -16.76
N ARG A 846 -19.62 -18.22 -17.64
CA ARG A 846 -19.34 -19.13 -18.75
C ARG A 846 -18.75 -20.42 -18.16
N ARG A 847 -19.41 -21.55 -18.32
CA ARG A 847 -18.88 -22.86 -17.89
C ARG A 847 -17.49 -23.08 -18.49
N ARG A 848 -16.48 -23.16 -17.64
CA ARG A 848 -15.10 -23.54 -18.00
C ARG A 848 -15.09 -24.93 -18.63
N ASN A 849 -14.70 -25.02 -19.90
CA ASN A 849 -14.12 -26.26 -20.44
C ASN A 849 -12.60 -26.13 -20.27
N SER A 850 -12.05 -27.03 -19.44
CA SER A 850 -10.63 -27.31 -19.21
C SER A 850 -9.80 -26.34 -18.34
N VAL A 851 -9.13 -26.96 -17.41
CA VAL A 851 -8.10 -26.48 -16.49
C VAL A 851 -6.91 -25.87 -17.26
N THR A 852 -6.74 -24.57 -17.20
CA THR A 852 -5.44 -23.95 -17.53
C THR A 852 -4.52 -24.10 -16.32
N SER A 853 -3.42 -24.80 -16.50
CA SER A 853 -2.36 -24.89 -15.47
C SER A 853 -1.85 -23.49 -15.13
N ALA A 854 -1.76 -23.20 -13.83
CA ALA A 854 -1.18 -21.95 -13.33
C ALA A 854 0.23 -21.69 -13.93
N PRO A 855 0.61 -20.46 -14.22
CA PRO A 855 1.96 -20.15 -14.70
C PRO A 855 2.99 -20.57 -13.66
N LYS A 856 4.11 -21.14 -14.12
CA LYS A 856 5.23 -21.46 -13.22
C LYS A 856 5.93 -20.17 -12.79
N PRO A 857 6.36 -20.06 -11.53
CA PRO A 857 7.15 -18.92 -11.08
C PRO A 857 8.46 -18.82 -11.88
N PRO A 858 9.04 -17.61 -12.04
CA PRO A 858 10.29 -17.44 -12.73
C PRO A 858 11.40 -18.24 -12.03
N LEU A 859 12.20 -18.96 -12.81
CA LEU A 859 13.33 -19.72 -12.31
C LEU A 859 14.38 -18.75 -11.75
N SER A 860 14.59 -18.78 -10.44
CA SER A 860 15.74 -18.12 -9.83
C SER A 860 17.01 -18.79 -10.31
N LEU A 861 17.98 -18.01 -10.80
CA LEU A 861 19.29 -18.45 -11.24
C LEU A 861 19.96 -19.30 -10.15
N ALA A 862 19.98 -20.60 -10.38
CA ALA A 862 20.89 -21.49 -9.68
C ALA A 862 22.29 -21.26 -10.26
N SER A 863 23.24 -20.97 -9.40
CA SER A 863 24.67 -20.90 -9.70
C SER A 863 25.12 -22.17 -10.43
N THR A 864 25.86 -21.99 -11.53
CA THR A 864 26.55 -23.01 -12.28
C THR A 864 27.46 -23.88 -11.40
N PRO A 865 27.38 -25.22 -11.50
CA PRO A 865 28.40 -26.06 -10.89
C PRO A 865 29.55 -26.24 -11.87
N THR A 866 30.76 -25.95 -11.41
CA THR A 866 32.01 -26.32 -12.08
C THR A 866 32.29 -27.81 -11.92
N SER A 867 32.58 -28.41 -13.11
CA SER A 867 33.41 -29.60 -13.41
C SER A 867 33.20 -30.97 -12.75
N LYS A 868 32.75 -31.85 -13.65
CA LYS A 868 33.21 -33.23 -13.95
C LYS A 868 33.88 -34.11 -12.88
N SER A 869 33.26 -35.23 -12.57
CA SER A 869 33.91 -36.54 -12.70
C SER A 869 32.88 -37.67 -12.90
N GLU A 870 33.31 -38.69 -13.62
CA GLU A 870 32.56 -39.71 -14.31
C GLU A 870 31.95 -40.78 -13.43
N ALA A 871 30.97 -41.46 -14.06
CA ALA A 871 30.13 -42.58 -13.67
C ALA A 871 30.88 -43.85 -13.11
N PRO A 872 30.19 -44.89 -12.63
CA PRO A 872 29.51 -45.80 -13.50
C PRO A 872 28.16 -46.41 -13.02
N LYS A 873 27.45 -46.90 -14.05
CA LYS A 873 26.18 -47.66 -14.10
C LYS A 873 26.23 -49.00 -13.33
N ARG A 874 25.07 -49.42 -12.80
CA ARG A 874 24.51 -50.76 -12.84
C ARG A 874 23.12 -50.77 -12.23
N LYS A 875 22.11 -51.00 -13.03
CA LYS A 875 21.28 -52.13 -13.45
C LYS A 875 20.55 -52.91 -12.35
N LYS A 876 19.16 -52.86 -12.47
CA LYS A 876 18.16 -53.93 -12.36
C LYS A 876 18.14 -54.78 -11.09
N SER A 877 17.04 -55.04 -10.46
CA SER A 877 15.82 -55.78 -10.84
C SER A 877 14.94 -56.02 -9.62
N VAL A 878 13.63 -55.83 -9.74
CA VAL A 878 12.59 -56.83 -9.86
C VAL A 878 12.15 -57.50 -8.55
N LYS A 879 10.86 -57.27 -8.25
CA LYS A 879 9.79 -58.17 -7.80
C LYS A 879 9.59 -58.62 -6.34
N ARG A 880 8.35 -58.36 -5.94
CA ARG A 880 7.38 -59.27 -5.26
C ARG A 880 7.64 -59.55 -3.77
N LYS A 881 6.68 -59.57 -2.95
CA LYS A 881 5.27 -59.93 -2.76
C LYS A 881 5.05 -60.24 -1.26
N ASP A 882 3.84 -59.93 -0.85
CA ASP A 882 3.03 -60.66 0.15
C ASP A 882 3.56 -60.83 1.61
N SER A 883 2.86 -60.50 2.60
CA SER A 883 1.66 -61.02 3.17
C SER A 883 1.62 -60.77 4.68
N GLU A 884 0.45 -60.42 5.18
CA GLU A 884 -0.18 -60.95 6.40
C GLU A 884 0.66 -60.96 7.69
N ASP A 885 0.23 -60.61 8.82
CA ASP A 885 -1.04 -60.75 9.51
C ASP A 885 -0.98 -60.19 10.95
N LYS A 886 -2.13 -59.75 11.41
CA LYS A 886 -2.74 -59.90 12.74
C LYS A 886 -2.36 -59.11 13.97
N LYS A 887 -3.40 -58.41 14.37
CA LYS A 887 -4.02 -58.42 15.73
C LYS A 887 -3.28 -57.68 16.84
N THR A 888 -3.87 -56.92 17.68
CA THR A 888 -5.21 -56.83 18.32
C THR A 888 -5.27 -55.56 19.15
N SER A 889 -6.33 -54.92 19.20
CA SER A 889 -7.38 -54.54 20.16
C SER A 889 -7.02 -53.34 21.04
N SER A 890 -7.89 -52.50 21.44
CA SER A 890 -9.31 -52.51 21.71
C SER A 890 -9.88 -51.10 22.01
N LYS A 891 -11.12 -50.92 21.64
CA LYS A 891 -12.26 -50.32 22.37
C LYS A 891 -12.19 -48.81 22.72
N ALA A 892 -13.21 -48.03 22.63
CA ALA A 892 -14.63 -48.14 22.31
C ALA A 892 -15.15 -46.69 22.28
N SER A 893 -16.15 -46.25 21.72
CA SER A 893 -17.52 -46.47 21.37
C SER A 893 -18.08 -45.04 21.16
N SER A 894 -19.01 -44.73 20.35
CA SER A 894 -20.28 -45.23 20.06
C SER A 894 -20.93 -44.55 18.86
N LYS A 895 -21.68 -45.29 18.16
CA LYS A 895 -22.59 -44.97 17.05
C LYS A 895 -24.03 -45.00 17.56
N PRO A 896 -25.07 -45.05 16.70
CA PRO A 896 -25.67 -44.17 15.70
C PRO A 896 -27.18 -44.00 15.98
N PRO A 897 -28.19 -43.96 15.08
CA PRO A 897 -28.51 -44.67 13.85
C PRO A 897 -29.31 -43.87 12.73
N VAL A 898 -29.28 -44.30 11.50
CA VAL A 898 -30.15 -45.22 10.70
C VAL A 898 -31.36 -44.54 10.07
N ALA A 899 -31.84 -44.70 8.91
CA ALA A 899 -31.81 -45.51 7.70
C ALA A 899 -32.93 -44.97 6.79
N ALA A 900 -33.20 -45.28 5.62
CA ALA A 900 -32.97 -46.31 4.65
C ALA A 900 -33.66 -45.99 3.31
N LYS A 901 -33.12 -46.62 2.28
CA LYS A 901 -33.75 -47.35 1.14
C LYS A 901 -34.65 -46.59 0.14
N ALA A 902 -34.62 -46.84 -1.12
CA ALA A 902 -34.02 -47.70 -2.10
C ALA A 902 -34.79 -47.56 -3.42
N ALA A 903 -34.20 -47.78 -4.49
CA ALA A 903 -34.30 -48.61 -5.68
C ALA A 903 -34.88 -47.87 -6.89
N ALA A 904 -34.55 -48.03 -8.15
CA ALA A 904 -33.80 -48.90 -9.04
C ALA A 904 -34.05 -48.39 -10.46
N SER A 905 -33.07 -48.63 -11.32
CA SER A 905 -33.08 -48.40 -12.78
C SER A 905 -34.10 -49.29 -13.51
N PRO A 906 -34.43 -49.13 -14.81
CA PRO A 906 -33.48 -49.39 -15.89
C PRO A 906 -33.65 -48.58 -17.20
N ALA A 907 -32.59 -48.53 -18.01
CA ALA A 907 -32.61 -48.28 -19.45
C ALA A 907 -33.25 -49.47 -20.21
N PRO A 908 -33.57 -49.43 -21.52
CA PRO A 908 -32.64 -49.12 -22.60
C PRO A 908 -33.22 -48.57 -23.97
N THR A 909 -32.32 -48.39 -24.93
CA THR A 909 -32.29 -48.68 -26.36
C THR A 909 -32.47 -47.58 -27.41
N LYS A 910 -31.37 -47.38 -28.11
CA LYS A 910 -31.03 -47.30 -29.54
C LYS A 910 -32.13 -47.08 -30.59
N LYS A 911 -31.81 -46.20 -31.56
CA LYS A 911 -31.73 -46.39 -33.05
C LYS A 911 -31.50 -45.05 -33.72
N THR A 912 -30.42 -44.79 -34.36
CA THR A 912 -29.80 -45.08 -35.65
C THR A 912 -30.49 -44.52 -36.90
N LEU A 913 -29.63 -43.88 -37.70
CA LEU A 913 -29.64 -43.66 -39.14
C LEU A 913 -30.31 -42.36 -39.68
N VAL A 914 -29.90 -41.61 -40.69
CA VAL A 914 -28.87 -41.79 -41.76
C VAL A 914 -28.74 -40.43 -42.48
N LYS A 915 -27.47 -40.03 -42.81
CA LYS A 915 -26.94 -39.37 -44.02
C LYS A 915 -27.83 -38.65 -45.04
N LYS A 916 -27.36 -37.46 -45.52
CA LYS A 916 -26.74 -37.15 -46.86
C LYS A 916 -26.56 -35.60 -46.93
N LYS A 917 -25.39 -35.03 -47.24
CA LYS A 917 -24.71 -34.73 -48.51
C LYS A 917 -25.63 -34.04 -49.50
N GLU A 918 -25.30 -32.95 -50.12
CA GLU A 918 -24.23 -32.45 -50.99
C GLU A 918 -24.43 -30.95 -51.27
N LYS A 919 -23.32 -30.14 -51.32
CA LYS A 919 -22.64 -29.55 -52.48
C LYS A 919 -23.56 -28.70 -53.41
N THR A 920 -23.22 -27.56 -53.91
CA THR A 920 -22.07 -27.01 -54.64
C THR A 920 -22.33 -25.52 -54.90
N GLU A 921 -21.33 -24.73 -54.86
CA GLU A 921 -20.57 -23.97 -55.89
C GLU A 921 -21.06 -22.55 -56.28
N GLU A 922 -20.04 -21.75 -56.24
CA GLU A 922 -19.56 -20.68 -57.13
C GLU A 922 -20.16 -19.26 -57.15
N GLY A 923 -19.21 -18.37 -56.91
CA GLY A 923 -19.19 -16.95 -57.19
C GLY A 923 -19.30 -16.59 -58.71
N PRO A 924 -18.85 -15.46 -59.22
CA PRO A 924 -18.21 -14.29 -58.59
C PRO A 924 -18.56 -12.91 -59.25
N LYS A 925 -17.90 -11.84 -58.77
CA LYS A 925 -17.56 -10.58 -59.53
C LYS A 925 -18.66 -9.51 -59.71
N LYS A 926 -18.46 -8.25 -59.57
CA LYS A 926 -17.46 -7.21 -59.81
C LYS A 926 -18.04 -5.81 -59.54
N THR A 927 -17.19 -4.94 -58.93
CA THR A 927 -16.93 -3.56 -59.26
C THR A 927 -18.09 -2.55 -59.45
N THR A 928 -18.06 -1.43 -58.76
CA THR A 928 -17.63 -0.13 -59.25
C THR A 928 -17.84 1.00 -58.25
N LYS A 929 -16.79 1.74 -57.99
CA LYS A 929 -16.76 3.17 -57.64
C LYS A 929 -17.04 3.97 -58.98
N PRO A 930 -17.25 5.29 -58.99
CA PRO A 930 -17.08 6.40 -58.07
C PRO A 930 -18.04 7.61 -58.29
N ARG A 931 -17.96 8.63 -57.50
CA ARG A 931 -17.80 10.06 -57.85
C ARG A 931 -18.45 11.06 -56.91
N ASP A 932 -17.55 11.85 -56.36
CA ASP A 932 -17.78 13.25 -55.97
C ASP A 932 -18.10 14.08 -57.23
N PRO A 933 -18.77 15.27 -57.16
CA PRO A 933 -18.09 16.46 -56.81
C PRO A 933 -18.91 17.69 -56.29
N SER A 934 -18.15 18.61 -55.73
CA SER A 934 -18.16 20.09 -55.93
C SER A 934 -19.05 20.96 -55.01
N ARG A 935 -18.37 21.75 -54.24
CA ARG A 935 -18.12 23.20 -54.33
C ARG A 935 -19.35 24.11 -54.42
N SER A 936 -19.52 24.98 -53.41
CA SER A 936 -19.61 26.41 -53.70
C SER A 936 -19.21 27.28 -52.50
N LYS A 937 -18.43 28.31 -52.87
CA LYS A 937 -17.92 29.41 -52.04
C LYS A 937 -18.93 30.54 -51.90
N SER A 938 -18.91 31.29 -50.78
CA SER A 938 -18.99 32.77 -50.76
C SER A 938 -18.76 33.23 -49.31
N ARG A 939 -17.72 33.84 -48.99
CA ARG A 939 -17.22 35.23 -49.10
C ARG A 939 -18.06 36.29 -48.34
N VAL A 940 -17.45 36.77 -47.23
CA VAL A 940 -17.11 38.16 -46.81
C VAL A 940 -18.24 39.07 -46.26
N ARG A 941 -18.09 39.51 -44.99
CA ARG A 941 -17.71 40.92 -44.71
C ARG A 941 -17.42 41.13 -43.21
N LYS A 942 -16.34 41.88 -43.01
CA LYS A 942 -15.90 42.57 -41.81
C LYS A 942 -16.84 43.75 -41.42
N SER A 943 -16.99 44.03 -40.16
CA SER A 943 -16.96 45.43 -39.70
C SER A 943 -16.48 45.49 -38.22
N SER A 944 -15.61 46.39 -38.01
CA SER A 944 -14.93 46.84 -36.80
C SER A 944 -15.72 47.93 -36.09
N SER A 945 -15.62 48.00 -34.75
CA SER A 945 -15.49 49.27 -33.94
C SER A 945 -15.42 48.85 -32.47
N LYS A 946 -14.34 49.04 -31.84
CA LYS A 946 -13.72 50.07 -31.02
C LYS A 946 -14.55 50.59 -29.83
N ALA A 947 -13.91 50.37 -28.65
CA ALA A 947 -13.69 51.25 -27.49
C ALA A 947 -14.93 51.48 -26.57
N SER A 948 -14.82 51.34 -25.26
CA SER A 948 -14.00 52.04 -24.24
C SER A 948 -14.41 51.58 -22.83
N SER A 949 -13.42 51.45 -21.96
CA SER A 949 -13.57 51.50 -20.49
C SER A 949 -13.77 53.01 -20.10
N PRO A 950 -14.06 53.42 -18.84
CA PRO A 950 -13.68 52.86 -17.56
C PRO A 950 -14.72 53.01 -16.42
N THR A 951 -14.60 52.33 -15.35
CA THR A 951 -14.28 52.66 -13.93
C THR A 951 -14.28 51.39 -13.09
#